data_65b5df23eebea96ee75cacd28d1df062
#
_entry.id   65b5df23eebea96ee75cacd28d1df062
#
_cell.length_a   1.000
_cell.length_b   1.000
_cell.length_c   1.000
_cell.angle_alpha   90.00
_cell.angle_beta   90.00
_cell.angle_gamma   90.00
#
_symmetry.space_group_name_H-M   'P 1'
#
loop_
_entity.id
_entity.type
_entity.pdbx_description
1 polymer ?
#
loop_
_entity_poly.entity_id
_entity_poly.type
_entity_poly.pdbx_seq_one_letter_code
_entity_poly.pdbx_strand_id
1 'polypeptide(L)'
;MTTKLEKTIGVSIALIALGICIILGIMKYERHKAFNTEGFIGKSEIEITDGQMTPEVLLAFGRLSDPQVSPDGRSLMYGVSYTSIEDNRSCRNIYISNLDGSEATLATRSGKSISNARWSKDGSRVAFLTGGQIWGGKVGRDRRIKAVRQLSNVPGGISEFSFSPDGKKVLYISMIQGRVLKPVQEYADLPDAQAYKTDRLMYRHWDHWTTEIPHSFIAEFSWDGIGEGRDILSPEEAAFELPTEPFGGLEEISWHPDSRHLAYSCRKVDGKEYAFSTNTEIYIYDSETGECQVIPMGGGYDTNPVWSPDGSKLCWISMEREGYEADKQRLMLADVEILPDGGSKLGEIRELSGNFKYNVAGPVWDDDNSHIWFNALAEGLQAIYCTDLEGNIVRKTPEDWPFDFGSPYLLKDGKIYTSWQSMDFPTELVAINGDKLEPVTLENEHILSRLKEHRCEKRMIKTVDGKDMLTWVMLPPDFDENKVYPAIEICLGGPQGTISQSWSYRWNYRLMCSQGYVVVLPNRRGTTAFGQEWCEQISGDYCGLNMQDYLVAAKELKDEPYVGKMGACGASYGGYSVYYLCGIHGNVYDAFIAHAGIFNQEHMYMTTEEMWFPQWDNGGAPWDDNATARRHYANSPHKLIHKWHTPLLVIHGGTDFRVPYDQGMAAFNCAQMMGVPSELLVFPEENHWILKPQNALYWHRSYFSWLDKWLKD
;
A
#
# COMPACT_ATOMS: atom_id res chain seq x y z
N MET A 1 61.07 -45.00 28.01
CA MET A 1 60.48 -44.49 26.74
C MET A 1 58.98 -44.24 26.86
N THR A 2 58.22 -44.92 27.69
CA THR A 2 56.80 -44.86 27.89
C THR A 2 56.30 -43.51 28.48
N THR A 3 57.00 -42.95 29.45
CA THR A 3 56.58 -41.71 30.14
C THR A 3 56.65 -40.42 29.30
N LYS A 4 57.48 -40.41 28.25
CA LYS A 4 57.57 -39.24 27.35
C LYS A 4 56.46 -39.25 26.30
N LEU A 5 56.01 -40.41 25.87
CA LEU A 5 54.95 -40.62 24.90
C LEU A 5 53.58 -40.26 25.53
N GLU A 6 53.33 -40.67 26.79
CA GLU A 6 52.13 -40.38 27.54
C GLU A 6 51.95 -38.85 27.80
N LYS A 7 53.05 -38.14 28.12
CA LYS A 7 53.04 -36.69 28.24
C LYS A 7 52.75 -35.98 26.90
N THR A 8 53.30 -36.47 25.81
CA THR A 8 53.06 -35.88 24.48
C THR A 8 51.60 -36.08 24.03
N ILE A 9 51.04 -37.27 24.28
CA ILE A 9 49.63 -37.59 23.96
C ILE A 9 48.71 -36.71 24.83
N GLY A 10 49.00 -36.58 26.12
CA GLY A 10 48.22 -35.73 27.06
C GLY A 10 48.21 -34.26 26.62
N VAL A 11 49.34 -33.69 26.19
CA VAL A 11 49.45 -32.32 25.70
C VAL A 11 48.67 -32.13 24.38
N SER A 12 48.73 -33.12 23.47
CA SER A 12 47.99 -33.09 22.19
C SER A 12 46.48 -33.13 22.41
N ILE A 13 46.00 -33.98 23.34
CA ILE A 13 44.57 -34.05 23.70
C ILE A 13 44.12 -32.74 24.37
N ALA A 14 44.91 -32.13 25.23
CA ALA A 14 44.61 -30.86 25.86
C ALA A 14 44.54 -29.71 24.83
N LEU A 15 45.42 -29.69 23.82
CA LEU A 15 45.40 -28.68 22.75
C LEU A 15 44.21 -28.85 21.82
N ILE A 16 43.82 -30.07 21.53
CA ILE A 16 42.60 -30.36 20.72
C ILE A 16 41.36 -29.96 21.50
N ALA A 17 41.28 -30.29 22.80
CA ALA A 17 40.17 -29.88 23.66
C ALA A 17 40.08 -28.35 23.78
N LEU A 18 41.22 -27.66 23.91
CA LEU A 18 41.27 -26.19 23.94
C LEU A 18 40.82 -25.57 22.60
N GLY A 19 41.27 -26.19 21.46
CA GLY A 19 40.83 -25.77 20.12
C GLY A 19 39.34 -25.96 19.94
N ILE A 20 38.77 -27.08 20.39
CA ILE A 20 37.33 -27.33 20.35
C ILE A 20 36.57 -26.31 21.26
N CYS A 21 37.08 -26.02 22.44
CA CYS A 21 36.50 -25.01 23.31
C CYS A 21 36.54 -23.59 22.71
N ILE A 22 37.64 -23.24 22.02
CA ILE A 22 37.77 -21.96 21.34
C ILE A 22 36.80 -21.92 20.16
N ILE A 23 36.70 -22.97 19.34
CA ILE A 23 35.75 -23.06 18.22
C ILE A 23 34.31 -23.00 18.72
N LEU A 24 33.99 -23.74 19.81
CA LEU A 24 32.66 -23.68 20.44
C LEU A 24 32.39 -22.30 21.07
N GLY A 25 33.42 -21.67 21.63
CA GLY A 25 33.37 -20.31 22.16
C GLY A 25 33.12 -19.27 21.06
N ILE A 26 33.82 -19.40 19.90
CA ILE A 26 33.62 -18.55 18.72
C ILE A 26 32.23 -18.81 18.12
N MET A 27 31.83 -20.06 17.95
CA MET A 27 30.48 -20.40 17.48
C MET A 27 29.39 -19.92 18.44
N LYS A 28 29.64 -19.95 19.77
CA LYS A 28 28.72 -19.42 20.76
C LYS A 28 28.73 -17.88 20.77
N TYR A 29 29.88 -17.25 20.52
CA TYR A 29 30.00 -15.79 20.37
C TYR A 29 29.35 -15.31 19.08
N GLU A 30 29.50 -16.02 17.97
CA GLU A 30 28.81 -15.74 16.72
C GLU A 30 27.29 -15.98 16.80
N ARG A 31 26.86 -17.02 17.54
CA ARG A 31 25.44 -17.25 17.87
C ARG A 31 24.83 -16.16 18.78
N HIS A 32 25.65 -15.35 19.45
CA HIS A 32 25.19 -14.20 20.24
C HIS A 32 25.20 -12.87 19.47
N LYS A 33 25.76 -12.79 18.31
CA LYS A 33 25.55 -11.67 17.38
C LYS A 33 24.15 -11.78 16.80
N ALA A 34 23.19 -11.17 17.52
CA ALA A 34 21.77 -11.23 17.16
C ALA A 34 21.52 -10.68 15.73
N PHE A 35 22.25 -9.63 15.32
CA PHE A 35 22.10 -9.00 14.00
C PHE A 35 23.43 -8.35 13.58
N ASN A 36 23.68 -8.30 12.25
CA ASN A 36 24.70 -7.39 11.72
C ASN A 36 24.16 -5.96 11.84
N THR A 37 24.81 -5.13 12.66
CA THR A 37 24.43 -3.75 12.93
C THR A 37 25.05 -2.75 11.95
N GLU A 38 25.93 -3.19 11.08
CA GLU A 38 26.51 -2.35 10.01
C GLU A 38 25.40 -1.83 9.11
N GLY A 39 25.34 -0.50 8.92
CA GLY A 39 24.29 0.17 8.16
C GLY A 39 22.93 0.26 8.87
N PHE A 40 22.88 0.10 10.21
CA PHE A 40 21.67 0.37 10.98
C PHE A 40 21.24 1.83 10.80
N ILE A 41 19.96 2.03 10.47
CA ILE A 41 19.33 3.35 10.40
C ILE A 41 18.26 3.38 11.50
N GLY A 42 18.38 4.35 12.38
CA GLY A 42 17.42 4.57 13.47
C GLY A 42 16.87 5.99 13.44
N LYS A 43 16.21 6.37 14.52
CA LYS A 43 15.67 7.70 14.74
C LYS A 43 16.77 8.76 14.52
N SER A 44 16.52 9.70 13.61
CA SER A 44 17.46 10.77 13.31
C SER A 44 17.15 12.04 14.13
N GLU A 45 18.20 12.72 14.55
CA GLU A 45 18.09 14.10 15.03
C GLU A 45 18.14 15.01 13.81
N ILE A 46 17.00 15.59 13.45
CA ILE A 46 16.89 16.55 12.36
C ILE A 46 16.78 17.97 12.91
N GLU A 47 17.50 18.91 12.28
CA GLU A 47 17.31 20.33 12.58
C GLU A 47 16.01 20.84 11.99
N ILE A 48 15.23 21.55 12.81
CA ILE A 48 13.97 22.19 12.41
C ILE A 48 14.11 23.68 12.73
N THR A 49 14.22 24.48 11.68
CA THR A 49 14.36 25.93 11.79
C THR A 49 12.99 26.59 11.77
N ASP A 50 12.72 27.44 12.75
CA ASP A 50 11.47 28.22 12.89
C ASP A 50 10.18 27.38 12.85
N GLY A 51 10.26 26.09 13.23
CA GLY A 51 9.11 25.19 13.20
C GLY A 51 8.62 24.82 11.80
N GLN A 52 9.44 25.04 10.78
CA GLN A 52 9.09 24.76 9.39
C GLN A 52 9.34 23.29 9.05
N MET A 53 8.35 22.67 8.40
CA MET A 53 8.51 21.34 7.81
C MET A 53 9.17 21.48 6.42
N THR A 54 10.30 20.79 6.24
CA THR A 54 11.02 20.71 4.96
C THR A 54 10.91 19.30 4.38
N PRO A 55 11.27 19.06 3.11
CA PRO A 55 11.35 17.71 2.54
C PRO A 55 12.26 16.75 3.34
N GLU A 56 13.36 17.27 3.88
CA GLU A 56 14.27 16.50 4.73
C GLU A 56 13.60 16.10 6.04
N VAL A 57 12.82 17.00 6.64
CA VAL A 57 12.02 16.70 7.85
C VAL A 57 10.96 15.64 7.54
N LEU A 58 10.27 15.70 6.40
CA LEU A 58 9.31 14.67 5.97
C LEU A 58 9.96 13.28 5.88
N LEU A 59 11.16 13.19 5.33
CA LEU A 59 11.88 11.92 5.21
C LEU A 59 12.46 11.40 6.54
N ALA A 60 12.59 12.25 7.56
CA ALA A 60 13.08 11.87 8.88
C ALA A 60 12.03 11.20 9.78
N PHE A 61 10.74 11.30 9.45
CA PHE A 61 9.69 10.63 10.20
C PHE A 61 9.85 9.11 10.17
N GLY A 62 9.70 8.47 11.33
CA GLY A 62 9.57 7.02 11.46
C GLY A 62 8.24 6.55 10.87
N ARG A 63 8.28 5.47 10.08
CA ARG A 63 7.12 4.87 9.44
C ARG A 63 6.73 3.59 10.18
N LEU A 64 5.72 3.71 11.02
CA LEU A 64 5.21 2.62 11.85
C LEU A 64 4.24 1.74 11.05
N SER A 65 4.31 0.41 11.24
CA SER A 65 3.47 -0.55 10.55
C SER A 65 3.47 -1.93 11.21
N ASP A 66 2.53 -2.80 10.80
CA ASP A 66 2.42 -4.21 11.15
C ASP A 66 2.39 -4.46 12.67
N PRO A 67 1.42 -3.88 13.41
CA PRO A 67 1.26 -4.16 14.84
C PRO A 67 0.80 -5.59 15.07
N GLN A 68 1.45 -6.28 16.02
CA GLN A 68 1.18 -7.66 16.38
C GLN A 68 1.09 -7.79 17.91
N VAL A 69 -0.05 -8.22 18.40
CA VAL A 69 -0.22 -8.49 19.84
C VAL A 69 0.35 -9.87 20.18
N SER A 70 1.05 -9.98 21.30
CA SER A 70 1.54 -11.28 21.79
C SER A 70 0.36 -12.21 22.15
N PRO A 71 0.52 -13.54 22.04
CA PRO A 71 -0.57 -14.49 22.31
C PRO A 71 -1.18 -14.40 23.73
N ASP A 72 -0.44 -13.88 24.70
CA ASP A 72 -0.93 -13.63 26.05
C ASP A 72 -1.66 -12.27 26.20
N GLY A 73 -1.73 -11.47 25.13
CA GLY A 73 -2.40 -10.18 25.08
C GLY A 73 -1.75 -9.08 25.94
N ARG A 74 -0.46 -9.19 26.26
CA ARG A 74 0.23 -8.25 27.17
C ARG A 74 1.26 -7.38 26.48
N SER A 75 1.83 -7.85 25.38
CA SER A 75 2.87 -7.15 24.64
C SER A 75 2.40 -6.80 23.24
N LEU A 76 2.92 -5.69 22.74
CA LEU A 76 2.70 -5.22 21.37
C LEU A 76 4.05 -5.21 20.65
N MET A 77 4.10 -5.81 19.48
CA MET A 77 5.23 -5.78 18.55
C MET A 77 4.85 -4.98 17.30
N TYR A 78 5.72 -4.11 16.83
CA TYR A 78 5.50 -3.32 15.62
C TYR A 78 6.83 -2.99 14.95
N GLY A 79 6.77 -2.71 13.64
CA GLY A 79 7.94 -2.29 12.89
C GLY A 79 7.99 -0.79 12.71
N VAL A 80 9.20 -0.20 12.78
CA VAL A 80 9.44 1.19 12.39
C VAL A 80 10.55 1.24 11.36
N SER A 81 10.28 1.93 10.25
CA SER A 81 11.26 2.17 9.19
C SER A 81 11.74 3.61 9.26
N TYR A 82 13.06 3.80 9.30
CA TYR A 82 13.71 5.09 9.18
C TYR A 82 14.51 5.19 7.88
N THR A 83 14.64 6.41 7.39
CA THR A 83 15.31 6.72 6.11
C THR A 83 16.64 7.42 6.34
N SER A 84 17.68 6.99 5.63
CA SER A 84 18.95 7.70 5.45
C SER A 84 19.01 8.28 4.03
N ILE A 85 19.06 9.60 3.94
CA ILE A 85 19.25 10.29 2.65
C ILE A 85 20.68 10.03 2.14
N GLU A 86 21.66 10.00 3.02
CA GLU A 86 23.06 9.74 2.68
C GLU A 86 23.25 8.35 2.07
N ASP A 87 22.71 7.31 2.72
CA ASP A 87 22.77 5.92 2.24
C ASP A 87 21.76 5.64 1.11
N ASN A 88 20.90 6.58 0.78
CA ASN A 88 19.82 6.48 -0.20
C ASN A 88 18.90 5.24 0.00
N ARG A 89 18.57 4.92 1.24
CA ARG A 89 17.74 3.76 1.58
C ARG A 89 17.01 3.94 2.91
N SER A 90 16.02 3.09 3.13
CA SER A 90 15.35 2.95 4.41
C SER A 90 15.72 1.62 5.07
N CYS A 91 15.61 1.57 6.39
CA CYS A 91 15.84 0.35 7.16
C CYS A 91 14.76 0.21 8.23
N ARG A 92 14.08 -0.94 8.21
CA ARG A 92 13.04 -1.27 9.19
C ARG A 92 13.59 -2.16 10.28
N ASN A 93 13.22 -1.87 11.52
CA ASN A 93 13.51 -2.69 12.70
C ASN A 93 12.26 -2.85 13.57
N ILE A 94 12.28 -3.85 14.45
CA ILE A 94 11.15 -4.24 15.29
C ILE A 94 11.28 -3.63 16.68
N TYR A 95 10.17 -3.14 17.20
CA TYR A 95 9.99 -2.69 18.57
C TYR A 95 9.01 -3.62 19.29
N ILE A 96 9.21 -3.79 20.59
CA ILE A 96 8.29 -4.51 21.48
C ILE A 96 8.03 -3.62 22.70
N SER A 97 6.76 -3.43 23.04
CA SER A 97 6.30 -2.65 24.21
C SER A 97 5.30 -3.45 25.06
N ASN A 98 4.85 -2.89 26.16
CA ASN A 98 3.58 -3.27 26.77
C ASN A 98 2.43 -2.91 25.82
N LEU A 99 1.25 -3.50 26.06
CA LEU A 99 0.07 -3.23 25.22
C LEU A 99 -0.36 -1.76 25.24
N ASP A 100 -0.09 -1.04 26.32
CA ASP A 100 -0.32 0.40 26.47
C ASP A 100 0.79 1.28 25.88
N GLY A 101 1.76 0.68 25.18
CA GLY A 101 2.90 1.37 24.58
C GLY A 101 4.05 1.68 25.55
N SER A 102 3.86 1.50 26.86
CA SER A 102 4.93 1.74 27.83
C SER A 102 6.10 0.77 27.65
N GLU A 103 7.29 1.19 28.09
CA GLU A 103 8.53 0.41 28.02
C GLU A 103 8.89 -0.08 26.60
N ALA A 104 8.58 0.70 25.56
CA ALA A 104 8.94 0.37 24.19
C ALA A 104 10.46 0.18 24.05
N THR A 105 10.83 -0.96 23.49
CA THR A 105 12.24 -1.38 23.34
C THR A 105 12.51 -1.73 21.89
N LEU A 106 13.63 -1.24 21.33
CA LEU A 106 14.16 -1.69 20.05
C LEU A 106 14.58 -3.16 20.17
N ALA A 107 13.71 -4.07 19.71
CA ALA A 107 13.88 -5.52 19.85
C ALA A 107 14.91 -6.10 18.87
N THR A 108 15.08 -5.47 17.70
CA THR A 108 16.11 -5.79 16.70
C THR A 108 16.95 -4.56 16.41
N ARG A 109 18.24 -4.77 16.14
CA ARG A 109 19.15 -3.72 15.68
C ARG A 109 19.93 -4.26 14.49
N SER A 110 19.35 -4.18 13.33
CA SER A 110 19.89 -4.73 12.07
C SER A 110 20.16 -3.62 11.08
N GLY A 111 21.24 -3.73 10.31
CA GLY A 111 21.51 -2.88 9.14
C GLY A 111 20.72 -3.30 7.88
N LYS A 112 20.07 -4.47 7.93
CA LYS A 112 19.13 -4.92 6.89
C LYS A 112 17.70 -4.80 7.43
N SER A 113 16.76 -4.42 6.58
CA SER A 113 15.35 -4.34 6.94
C SER A 113 14.82 -5.68 7.45
N ILE A 114 14.00 -5.61 8.47
CA ILE A 114 13.27 -6.73 9.07
C ILE A 114 11.78 -6.47 8.85
N SER A 115 11.07 -7.41 8.24
CA SER A 115 9.64 -7.30 7.93
C SER A 115 8.88 -8.56 8.36
N ASN A 116 7.56 -8.51 8.25
CA ASN A 116 6.66 -9.63 8.46
C ASN A 116 6.96 -10.41 9.76
N ALA A 117 7.11 -9.69 10.90
CA ALA A 117 7.42 -10.30 12.18
C ALA A 117 6.17 -10.97 12.77
N ARG A 118 6.31 -12.22 13.24
CA ARG A 118 5.21 -13.03 13.77
C ARG A 118 5.62 -13.73 15.04
N TRP A 119 4.75 -13.68 16.05
CA TRP A 119 4.94 -14.39 17.31
C TRP A 119 4.82 -15.90 17.15
N SER A 120 5.61 -16.66 17.93
CA SER A 120 5.29 -18.07 18.19
C SER A 120 4.01 -18.18 19.01
N LYS A 121 3.31 -19.32 18.89
CA LYS A 121 2.05 -19.58 19.60
C LYS A 121 2.17 -19.40 21.13
N ASP A 122 3.32 -19.66 21.71
CA ASP A 122 3.61 -19.49 23.14
C ASP A 122 4.19 -18.10 23.50
N GLY A 123 4.36 -17.20 22.54
CA GLY A 123 4.91 -15.87 22.73
C GLY A 123 6.40 -15.81 23.07
N SER A 124 7.10 -16.95 23.16
CA SER A 124 8.50 -17.01 23.60
C SER A 124 9.51 -16.67 22.49
N ARG A 125 9.06 -16.69 21.21
CA ARG A 125 9.89 -16.47 20.03
C ARG A 125 9.17 -15.59 19.02
N VAL A 126 9.99 -15.04 18.10
CA VAL A 126 9.51 -14.29 16.94
C VAL A 126 10.23 -14.80 15.70
N ALA A 127 9.48 -15.05 14.64
CA ALA A 127 10.02 -15.23 13.30
C ALA A 127 9.80 -13.97 12.48
N PHE A 128 10.67 -13.69 11.51
CA PHE A 128 10.65 -12.50 10.68
C PHE A 128 11.39 -12.72 9.36
N LEU A 129 11.15 -11.86 8.40
CA LEU A 129 11.88 -11.84 7.13
C LEU A 129 13.05 -10.87 7.19
N THR A 130 14.19 -11.30 6.67
CA THR A 130 15.31 -10.44 6.29
C THR A 130 16.15 -11.13 5.21
N GLY A 131 16.53 -10.36 4.19
CA GLY A 131 17.28 -10.89 3.04
C GLY A 131 16.53 -12.00 2.26
N GLY A 132 15.21 -11.90 2.17
CA GLY A 132 14.37 -12.87 1.44
C GLY A 132 14.26 -14.24 2.12
N GLN A 133 14.58 -14.36 3.42
CA GLN A 133 14.48 -15.63 4.15
C GLN A 133 13.83 -15.44 5.52
N ILE A 134 13.18 -16.50 6.01
CA ILE A 134 12.63 -16.55 7.35
C ILE A 134 13.76 -16.79 8.35
N TRP A 135 13.82 -15.93 9.35
CA TRP A 135 14.70 -16.02 10.50
C TRP A 135 13.88 -16.10 11.78
N GLY A 136 14.45 -16.66 12.83
CA GLY A 136 13.76 -16.73 14.11
C GLY A 136 14.68 -16.52 15.29
N GLY A 137 14.13 -15.98 16.38
CA GLY A 137 14.87 -15.74 17.62
C GLY A 137 13.99 -15.84 18.85
N LYS A 138 14.63 -15.91 20.04
CA LYS A 138 13.96 -15.91 21.34
C LYS A 138 13.76 -14.49 21.84
N VAL A 139 12.60 -14.19 22.37
CA VAL A 139 12.33 -12.92 23.05
C VAL A 139 12.88 -12.99 24.47
N GLY A 140 13.84 -12.12 24.79
CA GLY A 140 14.41 -12.00 26.13
C GLY A 140 13.48 -11.26 27.09
N ARG A 141 13.75 -11.34 28.39
CA ARG A 141 13.03 -10.55 29.42
C ARG A 141 13.20 -9.04 29.23
N ASP A 142 14.26 -8.63 28.53
CA ASP A 142 14.55 -7.27 28.12
C ASP A 142 13.90 -6.90 26.77
N ARG A 143 12.94 -7.71 26.29
CA ARG A 143 12.21 -7.56 25.02
C ARG A 143 13.08 -7.59 23.77
N ARG A 144 14.37 -7.86 23.87
CA ARG A 144 15.27 -8.01 22.72
C ARG A 144 15.20 -9.42 22.14
N ILE A 145 15.23 -9.51 20.83
CA ILE A 145 15.28 -10.78 20.11
C ILE A 145 16.74 -11.28 20.10
N LYS A 146 16.96 -12.47 20.62
CA LYS A 146 18.28 -13.08 20.82
C LYS A 146 18.34 -14.46 20.19
N ALA A 147 19.56 -15.01 20.06
CA ALA A 147 19.83 -16.33 19.48
C ALA A 147 19.15 -16.51 18.11
N VAL A 148 19.30 -15.49 17.28
CA VAL A 148 18.72 -15.42 15.95
C VAL A 148 19.40 -16.44 15.01
N ARG A 149 18.60 -17.17 14.23
CA ARG A 149 19.08 -18.10 13.22
C ARG A 149 18.15 -18.08 11.99
N GLN A 150 18.72 -18.43 10.86
CA GLN A 150 17.96 -18.64 9.64
C GLN A 150 17.13 -19.93 9.73
N LEU A 151 15.87 -19.88 9.32
CA LEU A 151 14.93 -21.01 9.34
C LEU A 151 14.58 -21.50 7.94
N SER A 152 14.77 -20.69 6.91
CA SER A 152 14.49 -21.06 5.51
C SER A 152 15.70 -20.85 4.62
N ASN A 153 15.74 -21.58 3.50
CA ASN A 153 16.70 -21.38 2.42
C ASN A 153 15.99 -21.68 1.08
N VAL A 154 14.96 -20.84 0.78
CA VAL A 154 14.14 -20.99 -0.41
C VAL A 154 14.83 -20.27 -1.58
N PRO A 155 15.10 -20.97 -2.70
CA PRO A 155 15.60 -20.33 -3.92
C PRO A 155 14.63 -19.23 -4.40
N GLY A 156 15.16 -18.09 -4.83
CA GLY A 156 14.32 -16.93 -5.20
C GLY A 156 13.84 -16.09 -4.01
N GLY A 157 13.88 -16.65 -2.80
CA GLY A 157 13.48 -15.94 -1.58
C GLY A 157 12.01 -16.06 -1.25
N ILE A 158 11.66 -15.46 -0.14
CA ILE A 158 10.30 -15.36 0.41
C ILE A 158 9.95 -13.88 0.55
N SER A 159 8.82 -13.47 0.03
CA SER A 159 8.31 -12.09 0.16
C SER A 159 7.47 -11.91 1.43
N GLU A 160 6.63 -12.88 1.77
CA GLU A 160 5.76 -12.87 2.94
C GLU A 160 5.56 -14.29 3.48
N PHE A 161 5.17 -14.41 4.76
CA PHE A 161 4.78 -15.68 5.36
C PHE A 161 3.76 -15.52 6.49
N SER A 162 3.00 -16.59 6.75
CA SER A 162 2.15 -16.73 7.94
C SER A 162 2.24 -18.15 8.51
N PHE A 163 2.00 -18.28 9.83
CA PHE A 163 1.93 -19.59 10.47
C PHE A 163 0.52 -20.15 10.44
N SER A 164 0.39 -21.47 10.37
CA SER A 164 -0.85 -22.13 10.73
C SER A 164 -1.22 -21.86 12.20
N PRO A 165 -2.50 -21.88 12.59
CA PRO A 165 -2.94 -21.61 13.97
C PRO A 165 -2.30 -22.53 15.02
N ASP A 166 -1.92 -23.76 14.66
CA ASP A 166 -1.21 -24.69 15.56
C ASP A 166 0.30 -24.45 15.61
N GLY A 167 0.85 -23.64 14.70
CA GLY A 167 2.27 -23.28 14.61
C GLY A 167 3.14 -24.39 14.04
N LYS A 168 2.60 -25.38 13.34
CA LYS A 168 3.36 -26.51 12.77
C LYS A 168 3.59 -26.40 11.27
N LYS A 169 2.86 -25.54 10.58
CA LYS A 169 3.02 -25.26 9.17
C LYS A 169 3.30 -23.78 8.95
N VAL A 170 3.94 -23.47 7.85
CA VAL A 170 4.15 -22.11 7.35
C VAL A 170 3.63 -22.03 5.93
N LEU A 171 2.78 -21.04 5.67
CA LEU A 171 2.45 -20.55 4.35
C LEU A 171 3.46 -19.47 3.99
N TYR A 172 4.02 -19.49 2.79
CA TYR A 172 4.93 -18.45 2.30
C TYR A 172 4.73 -18.18 0.82
N ILE A 173 5.03 -16.95 0.42
CA ILE A 173 4.98 -16.49 -0.98
C ILE A 173 6.39 -16.49 -1.54
N SER A 174 6.56 -17.08 -2.71
CA SER A 174 7.83 -17.11 -3.46
C SER A 174 7.56 -17.00 -4.95
N MET A 175 8.53 -16.47 -5.69
CA MET A 175 8.41 -16.28 -7.14
C MET A 175 8.73 -17.57 -7.89
N ILE A 176 7.95 -17.86 -8.92
CA ILE A 176 8.20 -18.93 -9.89
C ILE A 176 8.40 -18.36 -11.30
N GLN A 177 8.76 -19.21 -12.26
CA GLN A 177 8.86 -18.80 -13.66
C GLN A 177 7.54 -18.24 -14.20
N GLY A 178 7.57 -17.02 -14.70
CA GLY A 178 6.42 -16.34 -15.27
C GLY A 178 6.25 -16.51 -16.79
N ARG A 179 5.44 -15.63 -17.37
CA ARG A 179 5.00 -15.69 -18.78
C ARG A 179 6.05 -15.20 -19.78
N VAL A 180 6.95 -14.32 -19.34
CA VAL A 180 7.96 -13.69 -20.19
C VAL A 180 9.26 -14.46 -20.11
N LEU A 181 9.79 -14.85 -21.26
CA LEU A 181 11.04 -15.60 -21.36
C LEU A 181 12.25 -14.67 -21.54
N LYS A 182 13.34 -15.00 -20.85
CA LYS A 182 14.68 -14.45 -21.10
C LYS A 182 15.46 -15.36 -22.05
N PRO A 183 16.39 -14.85 -22.88
CA PRO A 183 17.09 -15.65 -23.87
C PRO A 183 17.78 -16.90 -23.31
N VAL A 184 18.34 -16.83 -22.11
CA VAL A 184 19.02 -17.96 -21.46
C VAL A 184 18.10 -19.16 -21.21
N GLN A 185 16.79 -18.96 -21.13
CA GLN A 185 15.81 -20.04 -20.93
C GLN A 185 15.52 -20.81 -22.21
N GLU A 186 15.73 -20.20 -23.38
CA GLU A 186 15.62 -20.85 -24.69
C GLU A 186 16.99 -21.30 -25.23
N TYR A 187 18.02 -20.49 -24.95
CA TYR A 187 19.41 -20.71 -25.45
C TYR A 187 20.38 -20.56 -24.29
N ALA A 188 20.71 -21.67 -23.64
CA ALA A 188 21.57 -21.70 -22.47
C ALA A 188 23.01 -21.20 -22.71
N ASP A 189 23.44 -21.13 -23.99
CA ASP A 189 24.72 -20.58 -24.43
C ASP A 189 24.73 -19.04 -24.59
N LEU A 190 23.59 -18.35 -24.31
CA LEU A 190 23.45 -16.91 -24.40
C LEU A 190 23.10 -16.28 -23.03
N PRO A 191 23.90 -16.47 -21.96
CA PRO A 191 23.55 -16.01 -20.61
C PRO A 191 23.51 -14.50 -20.47
N ASP A 192 24.25 -13.76 -21.32
CA ASP A 192 24.35 -12.30 -21.27
C ASP A 192 23.41 -11.60 -22.26
N ALA A 193 22.62 -12.34 -23.04
CA ALA A 193 21.66 -11.74 -23.96
C ALA A 193 20.50 -11.09 -23.17
N GLN A 194 20.18 -9.86 -23.50
CA GLN A 194 19.14 -9.06 -22.82
C GLN A 194 17.96 -8.83 -23.76
N ALA A 195 16.94 -9.68 -23.62
CA ALA A 195 15.68 -9.55 -24.34
C ALA A 195 14.54 -10.11 -23.49
N TYR A 196 13.33 -9.68 -23.80
CA TYR A 196 12.09 -10.24 -23.28
C TYR A 196 11.29 -10.77 -24.45
N LYS A 197 10.76 -11.99 -24.32
CA LYS A 197 9.94 -12.62 -25.36
C LYS A 197 8.64 -13.13 -24.75
N THR A 198 7.52 -12.76 -25.35
CA THR A 198 6.19 -13.24 -24.99
C THR A 198 5.32 -13.37 -26.21
N ASP A 199 4.34 -14.25 -26.17
CA ASP A 199 3.31 -14.46 -27.19
C ASP A 199 1.90 -14.19 -26.66
N ARG A 200 1.78 -13.66 -25.43
CA ARG A 200 0.49 -13.42 -24.75
C ARG A 200 0.48 -12.14 -23.93
N LEU A 201 -0.74 -11.70 -23.56
CA LEU A 201 -0.97 -10.54 -22.71
C LEU A 201 -0.65 -10.83 -21.25
N MET A 202 -0.67 -9.74 -20.47
CA MET A 202 -0.22 -9.63 -19.09
C MET A 202 1.26 -9.99 -18.96
N TYR A 203 2.07 -9.35 -19.83
CA TYR A 203 3.52 -9.49 -19.85
C TYR A 203 4.24 -8.48 -18.95
N ARG A 204 3.50 -7.55 -18.35
CA ARG A 204 4.01 -6.55 -17.41
C ARG A 204 3.01 -6.32 -16.29
N HIS A 205 3.52 -5.98 -15.12
CA HIS A 205 2.79 -5.40 -14.01
C HIS A 205 3.56 -4.20 -13.50
N TRP A 206 2.91 -3.15 -13.09
CA TRP A 206 3.40 -1.97 -12.41
C TRP A 206 4.74 -1.39 -12.95
N ASP A 207 5.88 -2.04 -12.67
CA ASP A 207 7.24 -1.60 -13.04
C ASP A 207 8.14 -2.73 -13.53
N HIS A 208 7.62 -3.93 -13.70
CA HIS A 208 8.40 -5.11 -14.09
C HIS A 208 7.74 -5.96 -15.17
N TRP A 209 8.58 -6.72 -15.87
CA TRP A 209 8.14 -7.73 -16.80
C TRP A 209 7.83 -9.02 -16.04
N THR A 210 6.76 -9.70 -16.37
CA THR A 210 6.32 -10.95 -15.70
C THR A 210 7.23 -12.13 -16.06
N THR A 211 8.54 -11.96 -15.86
CA THR A 211 9.53 -13.04 -15.98
C THR A 211 9.42 -14.03 -14.82
N GLU A 212 8.90 -13.58 -13.70
CA GLU A 212 8.55 -14.34 -12.52
C GLU A 212 7.18 -13.86 -12.03
N ILE A 213 6.41 -14.77 -11.43
CA ILE A 213 5.09 -14.50 -10.84
C ILE A 213 5.02 -15.10 -9.42
N PRO A 214 4.22 -14.54 -8.50
CA PRO A 214 4.10 -15.05 -7.15
C PRO A 214 3.25 -16.32 -7.10
N HIS A 215 3.70 -17.28 -6.31
CA HIS A 215 2.95 -18.45 -5.87
C HIS A 215 3.02 -18.61 -4.37
N SER A 216 2.03 -19.25 -3.80
CA SER A 216 1.92 -19.51 -2.36
C SER A 216 2.22 -20.97 -2.07
N PHE A 217 3.09 -21.20 -1.10
CA PHE A 217 3.59 -22.53 -0.74
C PHE A 217 3.27 -22.84 0.72
N ILE A 218 3.00 -24.11 1.02
CA ILE A 218 2.85 -24.62 2.38
C ILE A 218 3.98 -25.59 2.67
N ALA A 219 4.66 -25.41 3.82
CA ALA A 219 5.70 -26.31 4.31
C ALA A 219 5.48 -26.64 5.79
N GLU A 220 5.98 -27.79 6.21
CA GLU A 220 6.11 -28.12 7.63
C GLU A 220 7.07 -27.12 8.30
N PHE A 221 6.72 -26.68 9.50
CA PHE A 221 7.50 -25.71 10.26
C PHE A 221 7.94 -26.26 11.61
N SER A 222 9.18 -26.01 11.93
CA SER A 222 9.70 -26.10 13.29
C SER A 222 10.69 -24.96 13.54
N TRP A 223 11.01 -24.72 14.80
CA TRP A 223 12.07 -23.75 15.12
C TRP A 223 13.49 -24.24 14.75
N ASP A 224 13.61 -25.38 14.10
CA ASP A 224 14.85 -25.89 13.50
C ASP A 224 14.94 -25.63 12.01
N GLY A 225 13.84 -25.32 11.38
CA GLY A 225 13.75 -24.97 9.96
C GLY A 225 12.39 -25.29 9.36
N ILE A 226 12.21 -24.94 8.07
CA ILE A 226 11.05 -25.31 7.28
C ILE A 226 11.35 -26.55 6.43
N GLY A 227 10.33 -27.35 6.14
CA GLY A 227 10.36 -28.46 5.20
C GLY A 227 10.34 -28.00 3.74
N GLU A 228 10.21 -28.96 2.83
CA GLU A 228 9.97 -28.68 1.41
C GLU A 228 8.58 -28.04 1.22
N GLY A 229 8.53 -26.96 0.47
CA GLY A 229 7.28 -26.24 0.18
C GLY A 229 6.48 -26.94 -0.91
N ARG A 230 5.20 -27.14 -0.65
CA ARG A 230 4.24 -27.58 -1.64
C ARG A 230 3.45 -26.39 -2.15
N ASP A 231 3.43 -26.19 -3.47
CA ASP A 231 2.61 -25.18 -4.12
C ASP A 231 1.12 -25.45 -3.86
N ILE A 232 0.35 -24.40 -3.57
CA ILE A 232 -1.11 -24.48 -3.41
C ILE A 232 -1.78 -24.67 -4.76
N LEU A 233 -1.25 -24.02 -5.81
CA LEU A 233 -1.76 -24.15 -7.16
C LEU A 233 -1.25 -25.46 -7.78
N SER A 234 -2.12 -26.12 -8.56
CA SER A 234 -1.76 -27.34 -9.28
C SER A 234 -0.81 -27.02 -10.45
N PRO A 235 -0.11 -28.02 -11.01
CA PRO A 235 0.72 -27.79 -12.20
C PRO A 235 -0.03 -27.22 -13.40
N GLU A 236 -1.32 -27.53 -13.54
CA GLU A 236 -2.20 -27.01 -14.58
C GLU A 236 -2.54 -25.52 -14.34
N GLU A 237 -2.41 -25.06 -13.11
CA GLU A 237 -2.68 -23.69 -12.67
C GLU A 237 -1.41 -22.83 -12.55
N ALA A 238 -0.25 -23.35 -12.97
CA ALA A 238 1.06 -22.68 -12.81
C ALA A 238 1.19 -21.33 -13.57
N ALA A 239 0.23 -20.97 -14.39
CA ALA A 239 0.18 -19.66 -15.04
C ALA A 239 -0.54 -18.60 -14.23
N PHE A 240 -1.23 -18.95 -13.14
CA PHE A 240 -2.02 -18.02 -12.33
C PHE A 240 -1.17 -17.43 -11.20
N GLU A 241 -1.54 -16.27 -10.73
CA GLU A 241 -0.84 -15.56 -9.65
C GLU A 241 -1.56 -15.80 -8.32
N LEU A 242 -0.80 -16.06 -7.26
CA LEU A 242 -1.30 -16.18 -5.91
C LEU A 242 -0.22 -15.73 -4.91
N PRO A 243 -0.35 -14.52 -4.34
CA PRO A 243 -1.45 -13.54 -4.48
C PRO A 243 -1.48 -12.84 -5.84
N THR A 244 -2.57 -12.09 -6.08
CA THR A 244 -2.84 -11.42 -7.36
C THR A 244 -1.94 -10.17 -7.52
N GLU A 245 -1.15 -10.10 -8.59
CA GLU A 245 -0.33 -8.93 -8.89
C GLU A 245 -1.19 -7.73 -9.40
N PRO A 246 -0.71 -6.47 -9.21
CA PRO A 246 0.58 -6.09 -8.61
C PRO A 246 0.52 -5.81 -7.09
N PHE A 247 -0.60 -5.88 -6.43
CA PHE A 247 -0.76 -5.40 -5.04
C PHE A 247 -1.30 -6.42 -4.05
N GLY A 248 -1.60 -7.63 -4.47
CA GLY A 248 -2.03 -8.70 -3.59
C GLY A 248 -0.93 -9.18 -2.64
N GLY A 249 -1.35 -9.72 -1.47
CA GLY A 249 -0.48 -10.23 -0.42
C GLY A 249 -1.17 -11.27 0.45
N LEU A 250 -0.68 -11.45 1.66
CA LEU A 250 -1.24 -12.42 2.60
C LEU A 250 -2.70 -12.16 3.00
N GLU A 251 -3.22 -10.97 2.81
CA GLU A 251 -4.65 -10.66 3.03
C GLU A 251 -5.58 -11.42 2.08
N GLU A 252 -5.05 -11.93 0.97
CA GLU A 252 -5.79 -12.78 0.05
C GLU A 252 -5.87 -14.25 0.50
N ILE A 253 -5.18 -14.63 1.60
CA ILE A 253 -5.08 -16.02 2.06
C ILE A 253 -5.30 -16.12 3.56
N SER A 254 -6.26 -16.91 3.99
CA SER A 254 -6.63 -17.07 5.40
C SER A 254 -6.60 -18.52 5.83
N TRP A 255 -5.87 -18.83 6.92
CA TRP A 255 -5.90 -20.14 7.55
C TRP A 255 -7.22 -20.39 8.27
N HIS A 256 -7.81 -21.55 8.05
CA HIS A 256 -8.88 -22.06 8.91
C HIS A 256 -8.31 -22.46 10.29
N PRO A 257 -9.07 -22.31 11.39
CA PRO A 257 -8.59 -22.65 12.74
C PRO A 257 -8.12 -24.10 12.94
N ASP A 258 -8.53 -25.04 12.08
CA ASP A 258 -8.07 -26.44 12.13
C ASP A 258 -6.61 -26.65 11.66
N SER A 259 -5.95 -25.63 11.12
CA SER A 259 -4.58 -25.67 10.60
C SER A 259 -4.38 -26.61 9.39
N ARG A 260 -5.47 -27.04 8.77
CA ARG A 260 -5.49 -27.90 7.59
C ARG A 260 -6.02 -27.16 6.37
N HIS A 261 -7.14 -26.47 6.52
CA HIS A 261 -7.80 -25.75 5.42
C HIS A 261 -7.33 -24.30 5.33
N LEU A 262 -7.44 -23.75 4.11
CA LEU A 262 -7.21 -22.32 3.80
C LEU A 262 -8.37 -21.84 2.94
N ALA A 263 -8.66 -20.54 3.04
CA ALA A 263 -9.40 -19.82 2.02
C ALA A 263 -8.45 -18.87 1.31
N TYR A 264 -8.52 -18.78 -0.02
CA TYR A 264 -7.70 -17.84 -0.79
C TYR A 264 -8.48 -17.23 -1.97
N SER A 265 -8.09 -16.04 -2.38
CA SER A 265 -8.58 -15.35 -3.58
C SER A 265 -7.64 -15.59 -4.74
N CYS A 266 -8.15 -15.90 -5.93
CA CYS A 266 -7.30 -16.08 -7.11
C CYS A 266 -8.08 -15.79 -8.40
N ARG A 267 -7.39 -15.16 -9.37
CA ARG A 267 -7.88 -14.97 -10.74
C ARG A 267 -7.35 -16.10 -11.63
N LYS A 268 -8.16 -17.15 -11.80
CA LYS A 268 -7.76 -18.34 -12.56
C LYS A 268 -8.09 -18.23 -14.05
N VAL A 269 -7.58 -17.17 -14.68
CA VAL A 269 -7.65 -16.93 -16.14
C VAL A 269 -6.29 -16.43 -16.64
N ASP A 270 -6.03 -16.49 -17.95
CA ASP A 270 -4.75 -16.13 -18.54
C ASP A 270 -4.91 -15.34 -19.85
N GLY A 271 -3.84 -14.69 -20.30
CA GLY A 271 -3.74 -14.00 -21.59
C GLY A 271 -4.78 -12.90 -21.78
N LYS A 272 -5.54 -12.97 -22.86
CA LYS A 272 -6.54 -11.95 -23.18
C LYS A 272 -7.66 -11.88 -22.14
N GLU A 273 -8.07 -12.99 -21.56
CA GLU A 273 -9.12 -13.02 -20.54
C GLU A 273 -8.66 -12.30 -19.28
N TYR A 274 -7.45 -12.56 -18.81
CA TYR A 274 -6.85 -11.82 -17.69
C TYR A 274 -6.79 -10.32 -17.96
N ALA A 275 -6.43 -9.91 -19.18
CA ALA A 275 -6.28 -8.50 -19.53
C ALA A 275 -7.58 -7.68 -19.42
N PHE A 276 -8.75 -8.30 -19.42
CA PHE A 276 -10.05 -7.63 -19.36
C PHE A 276 -10.89 -7.99 -18.15
N SER A 277 -10.56 -9.06 -17.45
CA SER A 277 -11.31 -9.51 -16.28
C SER A 277 -10.71 -8.99 -14.99
N THR A 278 -11.58 -8.55 -14.08
CA THR A 278 -11.24 -8.33 -12.66
C THR A 278 -11.78 -9.44 -11.77
N ASN A 279 -12.39 -10.48 -12.36
CA ASN A 279 -12.99 -11.56 -11.59
C ASN A 279 -11.94 -12.40 -10.86
N THR A 280 -11.98 -12.35 -9.53
CA THR A 280 -11.33 -13.33 -8.65
C THR A 280 -12.41 -14.11 -7.92
N GLU A 281 -12.13 -15.37 -7.62
CA GLU A 281 -13.03 -16.20 -6.82
C GLU A 281 -12.36 -16.59 -5.51
N ILE A 282 -13.16 -16.89 -4.49
CA ILE A 282 -12.69 -17.48 -3.24
C ILE A 282 -12.65 -19.00 -3.38
N TYR A 283 -11.54 -19.59 -2.96
CA TYR A 283 -11.29 -21.04 -2.97
C TYR A 283 -11.07 -21.52 -1.55
N ILE A 284 -11.69 -22.65 -1.18
CA ILE A 284 -11.41 -23.38 0.05
C ILE A 284 -10.53 -24.57 -0.32
N TYR A 285 -9.34 -24.63 0.26
CA TYR A 285 -8.28 -25.59 -0.07
C TYR A 285 -7.93 -26.46 1.13
N ASP A 286 -7.87 -27.78 0.91
CA ASP A 286 -7.39 -28.75 1.88
C ASP A 286 -5.88 -28.99 1.70
N SER A 287 -5.08 -28.57 2.66
CA SER A 287 -3.63 -28.70 2.61
C SER A 287 -3.12 -30.15 2.75
N GLU A 288 -3.94 -31.13 3.11
CA GLU A 288 -3.54 -32.55 3.18
C GLU A 288 -3.82 -33.29 1.87
N THR A 289 -5.01 -33.11 1.30
CA THR A 289 -5.41 -33.81 0.07
C THR A 289 -5.03 -33.04 -1.20
N GLY A 290 -4.94 -31.70 -1.14
CA GLY A 290 -4.80 -30.82 -2.30
C GLY A 290 -6.12 -30.53 -3.00
N GLU A 291 -7.25 -31.00 -2.46
CA GLU A 291 -8.57 -30.71 -3.01
C GLU A 291 -8.93 -29.23 -2.81
N CYS A 292 -9.59 -28.65 -3.80
CA CYS A 292 -9.96 -27.25 -3.84
C CYS A 292 -11.41 -27.10 -4.26
N GLN A 293 -12.17 -26.31 -3.49
CA GLN A 293 -13.55 -25.98 -3.79
C GLN A 293 -13.71 -24.49 -4.01
N VAL A 294 -14.30 -24.07 -5.13
CA VAL A 294 -14.61 -22.66 -5.43
C VAL A 294 -15.91 -22.24 -4.76
N ILE A 295 -15.97 -21.00 -4.28
CA ILE A 295 -17.21 -20.28 -3.94
C ILE A 295 -17.60 -19.47 -5.17
N PRO A 296 -18.61 -19.89 -5.96
CA PRO A 296 -18.88 -19.30 -7.26
C PRO A 296 -19.72 -18.03 -7.09
N MET A 297 -19.08 -16.88 -7.07
CA MET A 297 -19.76 -15.58 -7.06
C MET A 297 -19.93 -15.01 -8.46
N GLY A 298 -18.85 -15.05 -9.27
CA GLY A 298 -18.79 -14.41 -10.59
C GLY A 298 -18.86 -12.89 -10.50
N GLY A 299 -18.30 -12.21 -11.49
CA GLY A 299 -18.37 -10.75 -11.58
C GLY A 299 -17.03 -10.06 -11.33
N GLY A 300 -16.93 -9.21 -10.30
CA GLY A 300 -15.74 -8.45 -9.99
C GLY A 300 -14.78 -9.17 -9.03
N TYR A 301 -14.06 -8.39 -8.24
CA TYR A 301 -13.15 -8.95 -7.23
C TYR A 301 -13.92 -9.59 -6.09
N ASP A 302 -13.57 -10.84 -5.76
CA ASP A 302 -13.84 -11.49 -4.48
C ASP A 302 -12.51 -11.68 -3.76
N THR A 303 -12.31 -11.02 -2.62
CA THR A 303 -11.00 -10.91 -1.95
C THR A 303 -11.11 -10.85 -0.43
N ASN A 304 -9.98 -10.85 0.26
CA ASN A 304 -9.90 -10.77 1.72
C ASN A 304 -10.78 -11.78 2.45
N PRO A 305 -10.66 -13.10 2.17
CA PRO A 305 -11.41 -14.12 2.91
C PRO A 305 -10.90 -14.19 4.37
N VAL A 306 -11.83 -14.17 5.33
CA VAL A 306 -11.50 -14.26 6.76
C VAL A 306 -12.41 -15.24 7.46
N TRP A 307 -11.83 -16.30 8.02
CA TRP A 307 -12.54 -17.29 8.82
C TRP A 307 -12.97 -16.74 10.18
N SER A 308 -14.14 -17.12 10.63
CA SER A 308 -14.52 -16.92 12.04
C SER A 308 -13.58 -17.68 12.98
N PRO A 309 -13.35 -17.21 14.22
CA PRO A 309 -12.48 -17.87 15.20
C PRO A 309 -12.81 -19.36 15.44
N ASP A 310 -14.09 -19.76 15.33
CA ASP A 310 -14.51 -21.14 15.46
C ASP A 310 -14.47 -21.94 14.13
N GLY A 311 -14.19 -21.29 13.01
CA GLY A 311 -14.12 -21.91 11.68
C GLY A 311 -15.47 -22.23 11.04
N SER A 312 -16.58 -21.90 11.68
CA SER A 312 -17.91 -22.24 11.16
C SER A 312 -18.42 -21.29 10.08
N LYS A 313 -17.74 -20.17 9.87
CA LYS A 313 -18.15 -19.13 8.92
C LYS A 313 -16.94 -18.55 8.19
N LEU A 314 -17.20 -18.09 6.97
CA LEU A 314 -16.24 -17.34 6.15
C LEU A 314 -16.90 -16.03 5.72
N CYS A 315 -16.20 -14.90 5.92
CA CYS A 315 -16.58 -13.62 5.32
C CYS A 315 -15.52 -13.18 4.32
N TRP A 316 -15.91 -12.37 3.33
CA TRP A 316 -15.02 -11.81 2.32
C TRP A 316 -15.59 -10.52 1.73
N ILE A 317 -14.76 -9.80 1.00
CA ILE A 317 -15.16 -8.61 0.23
C ILE A 317 -15.50 -9.05 -1.20
N SER A 318 -16.63 -8.58 -1.73
CA SER A 318 -17.09 -8.89 -3.07
C SER A 318 -17.49 -7.64 -3.85
N MET A 319 -17.09 -7.58 -5.11
CA MET A 319 -17.60 -6.63 -6.11
C MET A 319 -18.48 -7.37 -7.11
N GLU A 320 -19.44 -6.67 -7.72
CA GLU A 320 -20.44 -7.30 -8.60
C GLU A 320 -20.06 -7.27 -10.07
N ARG A 321 -19.38 -6.17 -10.50
CA ARG A 321 -19.19 -5.89 -11.93
C ARG A 321 -17.77 -6.19 -12.38
N GLU A 322 -17.64 -7.14 -13.29
CA GLU A 322 -16.38 -7.49 -13.93
C GLU A 322 -15.78 -6.31 -14.70
N GLY A 323 -14.47 -6.10 -14.59
CA GLY A 323 -13.74 -5.02 -15.25
C GLY A 323 -13.80 -3.67 -14.53
N TYR A 324 -14.63 -3.52 -13.51
CA TYR A 324 -14.80 -2.25 -12.79
C TYR A 324 -14.15 -2.25 -11.41
N GLU A 325 -12.94 -1.74 -11.30
CA GLU A 325 -12.18 -1.72 -10.03
C GLU A 325 -12.74 -0.78 -8.95
N ALA A 326 -13.59 0.16 -9.32
CA ALA A 326 -14.26 1.07 -8.39
C ALA A 326 -15.70 0.68 -8.06
N ASP A 327 -16.04 -0.59 -8.28
CA ASP A 327 -17.34 -1.10 -7.89
C ASP A 327 -17.50 -1.15 -6.37
N LYS A 328 -18.75 -1.22 -5.93
CA LYS A 328 -19.04 -1.27 -4.49
C LYS A 328 -18.46 -2.52 -3.85
N GLN A 329 -17.62 -2.32 -2.86
CA GLN A 329 -17.08 -3.38 -2.02
C GLN A 329 -18.10 -3.79 -0.97
N ARG A 330 -18.65 -4.99 -1.10
CA ARG A 330 -19.69 -5.59 -0.26
C ARG A 330 -19.08 -6.57 0.72
N LEU A 331 -19.63 -6.68 1.93
CA LEU A 331 -19.26 -7.70 2.90
C LEU A 331 -20.19 -8.91 2.73
N MET A 332 -19.59 -10.02 2.32
CA MET A 332 -20.29 -11.31 2.17
C MET A 332 -20.02 -12.22 3.36
N LEU A 333 -20.96 -13.11 3.64
CA LEU A 333 -20.87 -14.11 4.70
C LEU A 333 -21.50 -15.44 4.24
N ALA A 334 -20.85 -16.54 4.55
CA ALA A 334 -21.39 -17.89 4.41
C ALA A 334 -21.09 -18.76 5.63
N ASP A 335 -22.02 -19.65 5.98
CA ASP A 335 -21.73 -20.76 6.86
C ASP A 335 -20.93 -21.82 6.10
N VAL A 336 -19.91 -22.39 6.73
CA VAL A 336 -19.05 -23.42 6.14
C VAL A 336 -18.91 -24.59 7.13
N GLU A 337 -19.22 -25.78 6.67
CA GLU A 337 -19.02 -27.04 7.41
C GLU A 337 -17.86 -27.81 6.78
N ILE A 338 -16.76 -28.00 7.51
CA ILE A 338 -15.69 -28.89 7.10
C ILE A 338 -16.15 -30.36 7.36
N LEU A 339 -16.13 -31.16 6.32
CA LEU A 339 -16.57 -32.54 6.37
C LEU A 339 -15.43 -33.46 6.84
N PRO A 340 -15.78 -34.66 7.38
CA PRO A 340 -14.77 -35.62 7.88
C PRO A 340 -13.78 -36.12 6.81
N ASP A 341 -14.15 -36.09 5.53
CA ASP A 341 -13.26 -36.45 4.40
C ASP A 341 -12.34 -35.33 3.95
N GLY A 342 -12.46 -34.14 4.56
CA GLY A 342 -11.68 -32.94 4.22
C GLY A 342 -12.36 -32.03 3.20
N GLY A 343 -13.50 -32.43 2.64
CA GLY A 343 -14.32 -31.56 1.82
C GLY A 343 -14.98 -30.45 2.64
N SER A 344 -15.58 -29.47 1.95
CA SER A 344 -16.37 -28.45 2.61
C SER A 344 -17.78 -28.38 2.06
N LYS A 345 -18.72 -28.00 2.92
CA LYS A 345 -20.13 -27.77 2.55
C LYS A 345 -20.46 -26.32 2.83
N LEU A 346 -20.77 -25.59 1.76
CA LEU A 346 -21.15 -24.20 1.82
C LEU A 346 -22.66 -24.08 2.14
N GLY A 347 -22.99 -23.20 3.09
CA GLY A 347 -24.36 -22.77 3.37
C GLY A 347 -24.82 -21.66 2.43
N GLU A 348 -25.87 -20.96 2.82
CA GLU A 348 -26.37 -19.79 2.09
C GLU A 348 -25.37 -18.63 2.14
N ILE A 349 -25.08 -18.05 0.99
CA ILE A 349 -24.25 -16.83 0.89
C ILE A 349 -25.15 -15.62 1.09
N ARG A 350 -24.80 -14.75 2.02
CA ARG A 350 -25.55 -13.54 2.36
C ARG A 350 -24.66 -12.29 2.27
N GLU A 351 -25.23 -11.20 1.78
CA GLU A 351 -24.62 -9.89 1.88
C GLU A 351 -25.01 -9.21 3.20
N LEU A 352 -24.03 -8.84 4.03
CA LEU A 352 -24.24 -8.12 5.28
C LEU A 352 -24.28 -6.58 5.10
N SER A 353 -23.75 -6.08 3.99
CA SER A 353 -23.60 -4.64 3.72
C SER A 353 -24.66 -4.05 2.78
N GLY A 354 -25.74 -4.76 2.48
CA GLY A 354 -26.72 -4.39 1.43
C GLY A 354 -27.24 -2.96 1.51
N ASN A 355 -27.55 -2.48 2.72
CA ASN A 355 -28.03 -1.11 2.96
C ASN A 355 -26.92 -0.11 3.35
N PHE A 356 -25.67 -0.52 3.37
CA PHE A 356 -24.55 0.33 3.74
C PHE A 356 -24.08 1.15 2.53
N LYS A 357 -23.96 2.47 2.71
CA LYS A 357 -23.65 3.42 1.62
C LYS A 357 -22.23 3.30 1.10
N TYR A 358 -21.28 2.92 1.96
CA TYR A 358 -19.85 3.02 1.69
C TYR A 358 -19.23 1.65 1.38
N ASN A 359 -18.00 1.65 0.87
CA ASN A 359 -17.21 0.45 0.65
C ASN A 359 -16.73 -0.14 1.97
N VAL A 360 -16.83 -1.45 2.11
CA VAL A 360 -16.29 -2.21 3.25
C VAL A 360 -14.84 -2.59 2.96
N ALA A 361 -13.95 -2.45 3.93
CA ALA A 361 -12.54 -2.82 3.80
C ALA A 361 -12.00 -3.47 5.10
N GLY A 362 -11.08 -4.41 4.96
CA GLY A 362 -10.33 -5.01 6.06
C GLY A 362 -11.21 -5.64 7.14
N PRO A 363 -12.04 -6.65 6.83
CA PRO A 363 -12.92 -7.31 7.81
C PRO A 363 -12.11 -8.07 8.87
N VAL A 364 -12.54 -7.95 10.13
CA VAL A 364 -11.93 -8.61 11.29
C VAL A 364 -13.04 -9.15 12.19
N TRP A 365 -12.98 -10.42 12.56
CA TRP A 365 -13.91 -11.01 13.50
C TRP A 365 -13.59 -10.61 14.94
N ASP A 366 -14.62 -10.51 15.77
CA ASP A 366 -14.42 -10.56 17.22
C ASP A 366 -14.20 -12.01 17.71
N ASP A 367 -13.66 -12.13 18.94
CA ASP A 367 -13.27 -13.44 19.48
C ASP A 367 -14.45 -14.37 19.77
N ASP A 368 -15.68 -13.84 19.89
CA ASP A 368 -16.88 -14.61 20.23
C ASP A 368 -17.75 -14.99 19.01
N ASN A 369 -17.26 -14.70 17.81
CA ASN A 369 -17.95 -14.97 16.51
C ASN A 369 -19.27 -14.21 16.32
N SER A 370 -19.52 -13.17 17.11
CA SER A 370 -20.82 -12.47 17.07
C SER A 370 -20.84 -11.27 16.14
N HIS A 371 -19.66 -10.66 15.85
CA HIS A 371 -19.56 -9.46 15.03
C HIS A 371 -18.37 -9.49 14.08
N ILE A 372 -18.50 -8.72 13.00
CA ILE A 372 -17.43 -8.42 12.07
C ILE A 372 -17.15 -6.91 12.12
N TRP A 373 -15.90 -6.55 12.40
CA TRP A 373 -15.41 -5.17 12.42
C TRP A 373 -14.75 -4.87 11.07
N PHE A 374 -14.89 -3.64 10.59
CA PHE A 374 -14.32 -3.25 9.31
C PHE A 374 -14.13 -1.74 9.23
N ASN A 375 -13.41 -1.30 8.22
CA ASN A 375 -13.22 0.11 7.88
C ASN A 375 -14.10 0.51 6.72
N ALA A 376 -14.47 1.80 6.69
CA ALA A 376 -15.03 2.43 5.51
C ALA A 376 -14.61 3.89 5.41
N LEU A 377 -14.33 4.34 4.20
CA LEU A 377 -14.20 5.76 3.89
C LEU A 377 -15.60 6.36 3.80
N ALA A 378 -15.92 7.22 4.76
CA ALA A 378 -17.23 7.84 4.91
C ALA A 378 -17.09 9.34 5.07
N GLU A 379 -17.68 10.13 4.15
CA GLU A 379 -17.70 11.60 4.19
C GLU A 379 -16.28 12.22 4.35
N GLY A 380 -15.27 11.60 3.72
CA GLY A 380 -13.87 12.06 3.71
C GLY A 380 -13.03 11.62 4.91
N LEU A 381 -13.51 10.68 5.73
CA LEU A 381 -12.80 10.10 6.88
C LEU A 381 -12.83 8.60 6.84
N GLN A 382 -11.73 7.94 7.16
CA GLN A 382 -11.70 6.50 7.33
C GLN A 382 -12.12 6.13 8.75
N ALA A 383 -13.31 5.55 8.87
CA ALA A 383 -13.95 5.24 10.15
C ALA A 383 -14.04 3.73 10.40
N ILE A 384 -14.16 3.34 11.67
CA ILE A 384 -14.38 1.96 12.10
C ILE A 384 -15.87 1.71 12.27
N TYR A 385 -16.32 0.60 11.72
CA TYR A 385 -17.68 0.08 11.81
C TYR A 385 -17.67 -1.33 12.37
N CYS A 386 -18.83 -1.77 12.83
CA CYS A 386 -19.07 -3.12 13.30
C CYS A 386 -20.46 -3.56 12.83
N THR A 387 -20.60 -4.79 12.37
CA THR A 387 -21.87 -5.40 12.02
C THR A 387 -22.08 -6.67 12.83
N ASP A 388 -23.33 -6.95 13.22
CA ASP A 388 -23.74 -8.29 13.64
C ASP A 388 -23.93 -9.20 12.41
N LEU A 389 -24.31 -10.45 12.65
CA LEU A 389 -24.50 -11.45 11.57
C LEU A 389 -25.83 -11.28 10.81
N GLU A 390 -26.69 -10.35 11.24
CA GLU A 390 -27.92 -9.95 10.57
C GLU A 390 -27.74 -8.73 9.66
N GLY A 391 -26.53 -8.10 9.66
CA GLY A 391 -26.22 -6.91 8.84
C GLY A 391 -26.58 -5.58 9.47
N ASN A 392 -26.78 -5.52 10.81
CA ASN A 392 -26.97 -4.27 11.52
C ASN A 392 -25.61 -3.56 11.74
N ILE A 393 -25.32 -2.58 10.88
CA ILE A 393 -24.03 -1.88 10.87
C ILE A 393 -24.07 -0.66 11.78
N VAL A 394 -23.08 -0.53 12.64
CA VAL A 394 -22.93 0.58 13.58
C VAL A 394 -21.53 1.19 13.45
N ARG A 395 -21.46 2.53 13.29
CA ARG A 395 -20.20 3.27 13.36
C ARG A 395 -19.68 3.31 14.81
N LYS A 396 -18.37 3.06 14.98
CA LYS A 396 -17.71 3.00 16.30
C LYS A 396 -16.82 4.19 16.60
N THR A 397 -16.41 4.93 15.58
CA THR A 397 -15.65 6.18 15.73
C THR A 397 -16.57 7.38 15.56
N PRO A 398 -16.51 8.42 16.42
CA PRO A 398 -17.26 9.66 16.27
C PRO A 398 -17.06 10.33 14.91
N GLU A 399 -18.09 11.00 14.40
CA GLU A 399 -18.07 11.68 13.10
C GLU A 399 -17.23 12.96 13.09
N ASP A 400 -17.05 13.56 14.25
CA ASP A 400 -16.32 14.82 14.44
C ASP A 400 -14.82 14.61 14.73
N TRP A 401 -14.36 13.36 14.83
CA TRP A 401 -12.94 13.09 14.96
C TRP A 401 -12.23 13.24 13.60
N PRO A 402 -11.29 14.19 13.49
CA PRO A 402 -10.63 14.50 12.23
C PRO A 402 -9.43 13.54 11.96
N PHE A 403 -9.66 12.23 12.06
CA PHE A 403 -8.64 11.20 11.93
C PHE A 403 -9.10 10.07 11.00
N ASP A 404 -8.13 9.46 10.36
CA ASP A 404 -8.30 8.18 9.68
C ASP A 404 -7.82 7.04 10.59
N PHE A 405 -8.66 6.00 10.74
CA PHE A 405 -8.37 4.83 11.55
C PHE A 405 -8.13 3.60 10.67
N GLY A 406 -7.14 2.77 11.03
CA GLY A 406 -6.93 1.46 10.43
C GLY A 406 -7.91 0.40 10.98
N SER A 407 -7.84 -0.82 10.43
CA SER A 407 -8.59 -1.94 10.98
C SER A 407 -8.16 -2.24 12.41
N PRO A 408 -9.09 -2.63 13.31
CA PRO A 408 -8.74 -3.08 14.63
C PRO A 408 -7.78 -4.28 14.58
N TYR A 409 -6.69 -4.23 15.33
CA TYR A 409 -5.79 -5.37 15.49
C TYR A 409 -5.94 -6.09 16.84
N LEU A 410 -6.73 -5.52 17.74
CA LEU A 410 -7.13 -6.13 19.00
C LEU A 410 -8.41 -5.49 19.53
N LEU A 411 -9.35 -6.31 20.00
CA LEU A 411 -10.51 -5.91 20.78
C LEU A 411 -10.35 -6.49 22.19
N LYS A 412 -10.22 -5.65 23.20
CA LYS A 412 -9.93 -6.12 24.56
C LYS A 412 -10.47 -5.15 25.61
N ASP A 413 -11.14 -5.71 26.62
CA ASP A 413 -11.65 -4.97 27.79
C ASP A 413 -12.52 -3.75 27.40
N GLY A 414 -13.30 -3.88 26.30
CA GLY A 414 -14.15 -2.82 25.76
C GLY A 414 -13.41 -1.74 24.99
N LYS A 415 -12.10 -1.87 24.79
CA LYS A 415 -11.28 -0.97 23.97
C LYS A 415 -11.03 -1.53 22.58
N ILE A 416 -10.89 -0.63 21.60
CA ILE A 416 -10.50 -0.92 20.24
C ILE A 416 -9.05 -0.47 20.06
N TYR A 417 -8.13 -1.38 19.79
CA TYR A 417 -6.74 -1.06 19.47
C TYR A 417 -6.58 -1.02 17.95
N THR A 418 -6.14 0.12 17.45
CA THR A 418 -6.03 0.38 16.01
C THR A 418 -4.86 1.31 15.71
N SER A 419 -4.57 1.52 14.42
CA SER A 419 -3.72 2.62 13.97
C SER A 419 -4.57 3.86 13.68
N TRP A 420 -3.98 5.04 13.82
CA TRP A 420 -4.59 6.31 13.45
C TRP A 420 -3.59 7.25 12.81
N GLN A 421 -4.08 8.18 12.03
CA GLN A 421 -3.30 9.21 11.38
C GLN A 421 -4.17 10.42 11.02
N SER A 422 -3.53 11.53 10.68
CA SER A 422 -4.21 12.66 10.04
C SER A 422 -3.29 13.35 9.03
N MET A 423 -3.78 14.36 8.34
CA MET A 423 -2.91 15.22 7.51
C MET A 423 -1.82 15.91 8.35
N ASP A 424 -1.95 15.91 9.70
CA ASP A 424 -1.02 16.54 10.64
C ASP A 424 0.09 15.63 11.13
N PHE A 425 -0.12 14.32 11.15
CA PHE A 425 0.83 13.36 11.68
C PHE A 425 0.74 11.99 11.00
N PRO A 426 1.88 11.28 10.85
CA PRO A 426 1.91 9.94 10.27
C PRO A 426 1.28 8.91 11.20
N THR A 427 1.12 7.68 10.69
CA THR A 427 0.55 6.55 11.41
C THR A 427 1.21 6.34 12.76
N GLU A 428 0.38 6.34 13.80
CA GLU A 428 0.67 5.94 15.19
C GLU A 428 -0.36 4.89 15.63
N LEU A 429 -0.15 4.26 16.79
CA LEU A 429 -1.10 3.31 17.38
C LEU A 429 -1.89 3.97 18.50
N VAL A 430 -3.16 3.60 18.64
CA VAL A 430 -4.10 4.19 19.59
C VAL A 430 -5.05 3.12 20.14
N ALA A 431 -5.45 3.27 21.40
CA ALA A 431 -6.58 2.55 21.97
C ALA A 431 -7.79 3.51 22.08
N ILE A 432 -8.90 3.13 21.51
CA ILE A 432 -10.17 3.85 21.61
C ILE A 432 -10.94 3.27 22.80
N ASN A 433 -11.28 4.12 23.77
CA ASN A 433 -11.98 3.78 24.99
C ASN A 433 -13.23 4.65 25.13
N GLY A 434 -14.35 4.19 24.56
CA GLY A 434 -15.56 4.99 24.42
C GLY A 434 -15.30 6.23 23.55
N ASP A 435 -15.40 7.42 24.14
CA ASP A 435 -15.15 8.73 23.52
C ASP A 435 -13.71 9.25 23.73
N LYS A 436 -12.77 8.41 24.19
CA LYS A 436 -11.40 8.80 24.49
C LYS A 436 -10.42 8.09 23.58
N LEU A 437 -9.42 8.84 23.15
CA LEU A 437 -8.24 8.36 22.45
C LEU A 437 -7.08 8.25 23.45
N GLU A 438 -6.55 7.06 23.59
CA GLU A 438 -5.40 6.77 24.45
C GLU A 438 -4.22 6.42 23.52
N PRO A 439 -3.27 7.35 23.26
CA PRO A 439 -2.12 7.04 22.39
C PRO A 439 -1.30 5.88 22.94
N VAL A 440 -1.03 4.90 22.09
CA VAL A 440 -0.16 3.74 22.41
C VAL A 440 1.26 4.00 21.94
N THR A 441 1.43 4.67 20.81
CA THR A 441 2.75 5.11 20.35
C THR A 441 2.80 6.61 20.11
N LEU A 442 3.98 7.20 20.29
CA LEU A 442 4.32 8.58 19.98
C LEU A 442 5.71 8.62 19.34
N GLU A 443 5.88 7.77 18.30
CA GLU A 443 7.17 7.54 17.67
C GLU A 443 7.77 8.83 17.08
N ASN A 444 6.90 9.69 16.56
CA ASN A 444 7.28 10.90 15.84
C ASN A 444 7.13 12.20 16.64
N GLU A 445 6.79 12.13 17.93
CA GLU A 445 6.58 13.30 18.80
C GLU A 445 7.79 14.23 18.83
N HIS A 446 9.02 13.70 18.78
CA HIS A 446 10.28 14.47 18.79
C HIS A 446 10.44 15.39 17.56
N ILE A 447 9.71 15.14 16.48
CA ILE A 447 9.60 16.03 15.31
C ILE A 447 8.35 16.89 15.43
N LEU A 448 7.19 16.26 15.64
CA LEU A 448 5.88 16.91 15.62
C LEU A 448 5.76 18.06 16.61
N SER A 449 6.26 17.89 17.86
CA SER A 449 6.22 18.93 18.90
C SER A 449 7.05 20.17 18.57
N ARG A 450 7.91 20.12 17.55
CA ARG A 450 8.77 21.23 17.11
C ARG A 450 8.26 21.91 15.85
N LEU A 451 7.25 21.36 15.20
CA LEU A 451 6.63 21.92 13.98
C LEU A 451 5.52 22.88 14.36
N LYS A 452 5.40 23.97 13.61
CA LYS A 452 4.26 24.87 13.72
C LYS A 452 2.97 24.16 13.32
N GLU A 453 1.90 24.52 14.02
CA GLU A 453 0.54 24.10 13.64
C GLU A 453 0.05 24.84 12.39
N HIS A 454 -0.82 24.22 11.65
CA HIS A 454 -1.57 24.82 10.56
C HIS A 454 -3.07 24.57 10.79
N ARG A 455 -3.91 25.20 9.99
CA ARG A 455 -5.36 25.05 10.07
C ARG A 455 -5.87 24.27 8.87
N CYS A 456 -6.63 23.20 9.10
CA CYS A 456 -7.35 22.45 8.08
C CYS A 456 -8.85 22.75 8.22
N GLU A 457 -9.48 23.23 7.16
CA GLU A 457 -10.90 23.57 7.12
C GLU A 457 -11.65 22.53 6.26
N LYS A 458 -12.84 22.15 6.72
CA LYS A 458 -13.80 21.36 5.96
C LYS A 458 -14.78 22.32 5.30
N ARG A 459 -14.71 22.48 3.97
CA ARG A 459 -15.62 23.33 3.20
C ARG A 459 -16.53 22.49 2.30
N MET A 460 -17.80 22.88 2.22
CA MET A 460 -18.75 22.28 1.30
C MET A 460 -18.97 23.26 0.14
N ILE A 461 -18.32 22.99 -0.99
CA ILE A 461 -18.39 23.84 -2.18
C ILE A 461 -19.50 23.33 -3.10
N LYS A 462 -20.32 24.25 -3.62
CA LYS A 462 -21.39 23.89 -4.57
C LYS A 462 -20.83 23.64 -5.96
N THR A 463 -21.09 22.46 -6.51
CA THR A 463 -20.79 22.14 -7.91
C THR A 463 -21.68 22.91 -8.87
N VAL A 464 -21.34 22.91 -10.15
CA VAL A 464 -22.15 23.61 -11.19
C VAL A 464 -23.58 23.10 -11.30
N ASP A 465 -23.85 21.86 -10.90
CA ASP A 465 -25.19 21.24 -10.84
C ASP A 465 -25.81 21.28 -9.43
N GLY A 466 -25.21 22.06 -8.51
CA GLY A 466 -25.77 22.38 -7.19
C GLY A 466 -25.59 21.32 -6.11
N LYS A 467 -24.76 20.28 -6.35
CA LYS A 467 -24.42 19.28 -5.34
C LYS A 467 -23.37 19.81 -4.37
N ASP A 468 -23.30 19.24 -3.17
CA ASP A 468 -22.27 19.57 -2.18
C ASP A 468 -21.02 18.72 -2.41
N MET A 469 -19.87 19.38 -2.57
CA MET A 469 -18.56 18.76 -2.73
C MET A 469 -17.67 19.08 -1.53
N LEU A 470 -17.29 18.08 -0.77
CA LEU A 470 -16.31 18.25 0.29
C LEU A 470 -14.95 18.68 -0.29
N THR A 471 -14.46 19.80 0.19
CA THR A 471 -13.13 20.31 -0.12
C THR A 471 -12.39 20.59 1.18
N TRP A 472 -11.25 19.92 1.41
CA TRP A 472 -10.36 20.30 2.48
C TRP A 472 -9.54 21.50 2.05
N VAL A 473 -9.40 22.49 2.92
CA VAL A 473 -8.56 23.67 2.67
C VAL A 473 -7.57 23.79 3.82
N MET A 474 -6.28 23.64 3.49
CA MET A 474 -5.22 23.77 4.49
C MET A 474 -4.56 25.13 4.35
N LEU A 475 -4.44 25.85 5.45
CA LEU A 475 -3.86 27.18 5.54
C LEU A 475 -2.45 27.09 6.13
N PRO A 476 -1.50 27.93 5.64
CA PRO A 476 -0.11 27.92 6.11
C PRO A 476 0.00 28.17 7.62
N PRO A 477 1.11 27.74 8.25
CA PRO A 477 1.42 28.15 9.62
C PRO A 477 1.43 29.68 9.76
N ASP A 478 1.00 30.18 10.94
CA ASP A 478 0.92 31.62 11.21
C ASP A 478 0.05 32.40 10.19
N PHE A 479 -1.02 31.73 9.69
CA PHE A 479 -1.93 32.31 8.71
C PHE A 479 -2.50 33.66 9.18
N ASP A 480 -2.43 34.67 8.33
CA ASP A 480 -2.94 36.02 8.53
C ASP A 480 -3.85 36.39 7.35
N GLU A 481 -5.13 36.58 7.59
CA GLU A 481 -6.15 36.91 6.58
C GLU A 481 -5.90 38.21 5.81
N ASN A 482 -4.99 39.06 6.32
CA ASN A 482 -4.62 40.31 5.69
C ASN A 482 -3.40 40.18 4.75
N LYS A 483 -2.84 38.97 4.62
CA LYS A 483 -1.75 38.65 3.70
C LYS A 483 -2.26 37.86 2.52
N VAL A 484 -1.58 37.97 1.40
CA VAL A 484 -1.87 37.20 0.20
C VAL A 484 -0.89 36.03 0.09
N TYR A 485 -1.44 34.84 -0.13
CA TYR A 485 -0.68 33.59 -0.24
C TYR A 485 -0.87 32.97 -1.64
N PRO A 486 0.15 32.33 -2.19
CA PRO A 486 -0.04 31.45 -3.34
C PRO A 486 -0.84 30.23 -2.94
N ALA A 487 -1.61 29.68 -3.87
CA ALA A 487 -2.43 28.48 -3.64
C ALA A 487 -2.07 27.34 -4.59
N ILE A 488 -2.32 26.12 -4.14
CA ILE A 488 -2.13 24.88 -4.91
C ILE A 488 -3.41 24.06 -4.82
N GLU A 489 -4.04 23.78 -5.94
CA GLU A 489 -5.11 22.80 -6.00
C GLU A 489 -4.55 21.43 -6.38
N ILE A 490 -4.97 20.39 -5.66
CA ILE A 490 -4.54 19.02 -5.91
C ILE A 490 -5.61 18.30 -6.73
N CYS A 491 -5.23 17.93 -7.95
CA CYS A 491 -6.02 17.05 -8.79
C CYS A 491 -5.75 15.59 -8.37
N LEU A 492 -6.75 14.96 -7.76
CA LEU A 492 -6.64 13.61 -7.23
C LEU A 492 -6.50 12.57 -8.35
N GLY A 493 -5.54 11.64 -8.17
CA GLY A 493 -5.39 10.44 -9.01
C GLY A 493 -6.49 9.40 -8.76
N GLY A 494 -6.36 8.28 -9.38
CA GLY A 494 -7.34 7.18 -9.37
C GLY A 494 -7.82 6.87 -10.77
N PRO A 495 -8.99 7.32 -11.23
CA PRO A 495 -9.79 8.48 -10.80
C PRO A 495 -10.65 8.30 -9.55
N GLN A 496 -11.00 7.07 -9.22
CA GLN A 496 -11.85 6.77 -8.09
C GLN A 496 -11.00 6.63 -6.81
N GLY A 497 -10.79 7.71 -6.12
CA GLY A 497 -10.07 7.78 -4.86
C GLY A 497 -10.72 8.81 -3.93
N THR A 498 -10.18 9.02 -2.75
CA THR A 498 -10.68 10.03 -1.78
C THR A 498 -9.51 10.75 -1.13
N ILE A 499 -9.60 12.05 -1.01
CA ILE A 499 -8.71 12.80 -0.13
C ILE A 499 -9.34 12.80 1.25
N SER A 500 -8.83 11.93 2.11
CA SER A 500 -9.20 11.80 3.53
C SER A 500 -8.18 12.51 4.42
N GLN A 501 -8.16 12.19 5.70
CA GLN A 501 -7.16 12.68 6.64
C GLN A 501 -5.85 11.86 6.60
N SER A 502 -5.60 11.10 5.52
CA SER A 502 -4.42 10.25 5.41
C SER A 502 -3.13 11.05 5.29
N TRP A 503 -2.07 10.59 5.99
CA TRP A 503 -0.71 11.09 5.82
C TRP A 503 -0.05 10.48 4.59
N SER A 504 0.63 11.30 3.80
CA SER A 504 1.40 10.83 2.66
C SER A 504 2.87 11.25 2.77
N TYR A 505 3.80 10.34 2.46
CA TYR A 505 5.23 10.66 2.34
C TYR A 505 5.61 11.13 0.92
N ARG A 506 4.68 11.10 -0.02
CA ARG A 506 4.88 11.57 -1.41
C ARG A 506 4.19 12.91 -1.65
N TRP A 507 2.88 12.95 -1.50
CA TRP A 507 2.04 14.15 -1.64
C TRP A 507 1.61 14.61 -0.24
N ASN A 508 2.53 15.26 0.48
CA ASN A 508 2.27 15.67 1.86
C ASN A 508 1.73 17.10 1.91
N TYR A 509 0.48 17.22 2.28
CA TYR A 509 -0.22 18.51 2.29
C TYR A 509 0.28 19.44 3.42
N ARG A 510 0.65 18.88 4.57
CA ARG A 510 1.28 19.66 5.64
C ARG A 510 2.60 20.27 5.20
N LEU A 511 3.42 19.53 4.46
CA LEU A 511 4.65 20.04 3.87
C LEU A 511 4.36 21.20 2.91
N MET A 512 3.35 21.05 2.02
CA MET A 512 2.97 22.11 1.08
C MET A 512 2.52 23.39 1.81
N CYS A 513 1.71 23.25 2.86
CA CYS A 513 1.31 24.39 3.73
C CYS A 513 2.52 25.03 4.40
N SER A 514 3.44 24.23 4.93
CA SER A 514 4.66 24.69 5.59
C SER A 514 5.59 25.47 4.65
N GLN A 515 5.50 25.23 3.34
CA GLN A 515 6.18 26.04 2.32
C GLN A 515 5.43 27.34 1.98
N GLY A 516 4.37 27.67 2.68
CA GLY A 516 3.62 28.93 2.56
C GLY A 516 2.50 28.94 1.53
N TYR A 517 2.00 27.77 1.12
CA TYR A 517 0.88 27.64 0.20
C TYR A 517 -0.44 27.39 0.92
N VAL A 518 -1.52 27.98 0.44
CA VAL A 518 -2.88 27.50 0.69
C VAL A 518 -3.09 26.26 -0.16
N VAL A 519 -3.49 25.13 0.45
CA VAL A 519 -3.67 23.86 -0.27
C VAL A 519 -5.15 23.52 -0.37
N VAL A 520 -5.64 23.34 -1.58
CA VAL A 520 -7.04 23.10 -1.93
C VAL A 520 -7.20 21.65 -2.39
N LEU A 521 -8.06 20.91 -1.72
CA LEU A 521 -8.17 19.46 -1.84
C LEU A 521 -9.61 19.02 -2.12
N PRO A 522 -10.12 19.21 -3.33
CA PRO A 522 -11.51 18.89 -3.66
C PRO A 522 -11.74 17.40 -3.81
N ASN A 523 -12.76 16.88 -3.12
CA ASN A 523 -13.29 15.53 -3.34
C ASN A 523 -14.36 15.58 -4.44
N ARG A 524 -13.90 15.85 -5.66
CA ARG A 524 -14.73 15.96 -6.85
C ARG A 524 -15.50 14.66 -7.11
N ARG A 525 -16.53 14.66 -7.96
CA ARG A 525 -17.22 13.43 -8.38
C ARG A 525 -16.23 12.39 -8.92
N GLY A 526 -16.50 11.13 -8.64
CA GLY A 526 -15.56 10.01 -8.82
C GLY A 526 -14.86 9.60 -7.52
N THR A 527 -14.97 10.36 -6.42
CA THR A 527 -14.43 9.94 -5.12
C THR A 527 -15.33 8.93 -4.42
N THR A 528 -14.73 7.97 -3.70
CA THR A 528 -15.42 6.78 -3.19
C THR A 528 -16.16 7.01 -1.86
N ALA A 529 -15.77 8.03 -1.08
CA ALA A 529 -16.29 8.25 0.28
C ALA A 529 -17.72 8.80 0.36
N PHE A 530 -18.37 9.05 -0.76
CA PHE A 530 -19.69 9.72 -0.81
C PHE A 530 -20.79 8.82 -1.39
N GLY A 531 -20.50 7.53 -1.52
CA GLY A 531 -21.38 6.51 -2.08
C GLY A 531 -21.14 6.25 -3.57
N GLN A 532 -21.69 5.12 -4.03
CA GLN A 532 -21.42 4.60 -5.37
C GLN A 532 -21.93 5.54 -6.48
N GLU A 533 -23.10 6.18 -6.29
CA GLU A 533 -23.63 7.16 -7.24
C GLU A 533 -22.67 8.32 -7.52
N TRP A 534 -21.99 8.85 -6.51
CA TRP A 534 -21.00 9.91 -6.67
C TRP A 534 -19.72 9.40 -7.33
N CYS A 535 -19.30 8.19 -6.98
CA CYS A 535 -18.13 7.52 -7.53
C CYS A 535 -18.28 7.25 -9.02
N GLU A 536 -19.41 6.72 -9.47
CA GLU A 536 -19.64 6.29 -10.85
C GLU A 536 -19.75 7.45 -11.85
N GLN A 537 -20.03 8.69 -11.39
CA GLN A 537 -20.20 9.83 -12.29
C GLN A 537 -18.96 10.19 -13.11
N ILE A 538 -17.81 9.63 -12.78
CA ILE A 538 -16.58 9.88 -13.54
C ILE A 538 -16.35 8.84 -14.63
N SER A 539 -16.83 7.61 -14.46
CA SER A 539 -16.65 6.54 -15.43
C SER A 539 -17.34 6.88 -16.76
N GLY A 540 -16.61 6.76 -17.86
CA GLY A 540 -17.09 7.16 -19.19
C GLY A 540 -17.17 8.67 -19.43
N ASP A 541 -16.75 9.51 -18.48
CA ASP A 541 -16.83 10.98 -18.60
C ASP A 541 -15.69 11.74 -17.93
N TYR A 542 -14.45 11.36 -18.20
CA TYR A 542 -13.25 11.98 -17.63
C TYR A 542 -13.11 13.49 -17.91
N CYS A 543 -13.67 13.96 -19.02
CA CYS A 543 -13.61 15.35 -19.44
C CYS A 543 -14.84 16.18 -19.04
N GLY A 544 -15.78 15.61 -18.29
CA GLY A 544 -17.08 16.19 -17.99
C GLY A 544 -17.13 17.01 -16.70
N LEU A 545 -18.15 16.72 -15.89
CA LEU A 545 -18.46 17.50 -14.70
C LEU A 545 -17.35 17.46 -13.63
N ASN A 546 -16.56 16.39 -13.56
CA ASN A 546 -15.42 16.31 -12.67
C ASN A 546 -14.36 17.39 -12.92
N MET A 547 -14.17 17.83 -14.17
CA MET A 547 -13.30 18.95 -14.52
C MET A 547 -13.91 20.30 -14.10
N GLN A 548 -15.23 20.40 -14.13
CA GLN A 548 -15.94 21.59 -13.62
C GLN A 548 -15.85 21.67 -12.10
N ASP A 549 -15.85 20.55 -11.40
CA ASP A 549 -15.69 20.49 -9.95
C ASP A 549 -14.35 21.10 -9.52
N TYR A 550 -13.23 20.78 -10.19
CA TYR A 550 -11.94 21.44 -9.96
C TYR A 550 -12.01 22.94 -10.22
N LEU A 551 -12.56 23.35 -11.37
CA LEU A 551 -12.64 24.77 -11.73
C LEU A 551 -13.52 25.59 -10.75
N VAL A 552 -14.58 24.99 -10.23
CA VAL A 552 -15.43 25.64 -9.22
C VAL A 552 -14.70 25.82 -7.91
N ALA A 553 -14.01 24.76 -7.42
CA ALA A 553 -13.22 24.82 -6.20
C ALA A 553 -12.11 25.89 -6.31
N ALA A 554 -11.37 25.88 -7.42
CA ALA A 554 -10.33 26.88 -7.67
C ALA A 554 -10.86 28.32 -7.69
N LYS A 555 -11.98 28.54 -8.37
CA LYS A 555 -12.58 29.90 -8.46
C LYS A 555 -13.08 30.39 -7.11
N GLU A 556 -13.75 29.55 -6.34
CA GLU A 556 -14.23 29.92 -5.01
C GLU A 556 -13.08 30.31 -4.08
N LEU A 557 -11.96 29.57 -4.13
CA LEU A 557 -10.76 29.90 -3.37
C LEU A 557 -10.04 31.16 -3.89
N LYS A 558 -10.05 31.42 -5.20
CA LYS A 558 -9.49 32.66 -5.78
C LYS A 558 -10.30 33.93 -5.43
N ASP A 559 -11.56 33.77 -5.07
CA ASP A 559 -12.38 34.89 -4.59
C ASP A 559 -12.08 35.27 -3.14
N GLU A 560 -11.33 34.45 -2.40
CA GLU A 560 -10.85 34.78 -1.06
C GLU A 560 -9.76 35.86 -1.11
N PRO A 561 -9.84 36.91 -0.28
CA PRO A 561 -8.94 38.06 -0.35
C PRO A 561 -7.47 37.68 -0.05
N TYR A 562 -7.23 36.57 0.61
CA TYR A 562 -5.90 36.07 0.95
C TYR A 562 -5.31 35.12 -0.10
N VAL A 563 -6.01 34.78 -1.17
CA VAL A 563 -5.50 33.93 -2.25
C VAL A 563 -5.02 34.78 -3.44
N GLY A 564 -3.76 34.59 -3.81
CA GLY A 564 -3.14 35.23 -4.96
C GLY A 564 -3.09 34.32 -6.20
N LYS A 565 -1.88 34.10 -6.72
CA LYS A 565 -1.66 33.17 -7.82
C LYS A 565 -1.97 31.74 -7.38
N MET A 566 -2.48 30.92 -8.30
CA MET A 566 -2.87 29.53 -8.03
C MET A 566 -2.27 28.59 -9.06
N GLY A 567 -1.69 27.49 -8.59
CA GLY A 567 -1.29 26.35 -9.41
C GLY A 567 -2.21 25.15 -9.25
N ALA A 568 -2.19 24.24 -10.22
CA ALA A 568 -2.81 22.93 -10.07
C ALA A 568 -1.78 21.82 -10.30
N CYS A 569 -1.82 20.81 -9.43
CA CYS A 569 -0.86 19.71 -9.45
C CYS A 569 -1.61 18.37 -9.34
N GLY A 570 -1.15 17.34 -10.05
CA GLY A 570 -1.77 16.04 -9.95
C GLY A 570 -0.92 14.91 -10.52
N ALA A 571 -1.21 13.68 -10.07
CA ALA A 571 -0.53 12.48 -10.52
C ALA A 571 -1.51 11.49 -11.12
N SER A 572 -1.03 10.66 -12.08
CA SER A 572 -1.83 9.60 -12.70
C SER A 572 -3.06 10.20 -13.42
N TYR A 573 -4.26 9.78 -13.06
CA TYR A 573 -5.47 10.47 -13.49
C TYR A 573 -5.48 11.96 -13.10
N GLY A 574 -4.87 12.32 -11.95
CA GLY A 574 -4.68 13.72 -11.59
C GLY A 574 -3.76 14.48 -12.56
N GLY A 575 -2.76 13.81 -13.10
CA GLY A 575 -1.91 14.32 -14.18
C GLY A 575 -2.68 14.47 -15.49
N TYR A 576 -3.58 13.53 -15.82
CA TYR A 576 -4.57 13.71 -16.91
C TYR A 576 -5.40 14.97 -16.69
N SER A 577 -5.93 15.15 -15.46
CA SER A 577 -6.73 16.31 -15.11
C SER A 577 -5.96 17.61 -15.35
N VAL A 578 -4.69 17.66 -14.93
CA VAL A 578 -3.80 18.81 -15.18
C VAL A 578 -3.66 19.07 -16.69
N TYR A 579 -3.33 18.07 -17.50
CA TYR A 579 -3.22 18.24 -18.96
C TYR A 579 -4.53 18.70 -19.61
N TYR A 580 -5.66 18.19 -19.13
CA TYR A 580 -6.96 18.62 -19.64
C TYR A 580 -7.29 20.06 -19.22
N LEU A 581 -7.05 20.40 -17.94
CA LEU A 581 -7.23 21.76 -17.41
C LEU A 581 -6.34 22.78 -18.14
N CYS A 582 -5.12 22.43 -18.57
CA CYS A 582 -4.28 23.30 -19.40
C CYS A 582 -5.02 23.84 -20.64
N GLY A 583 -5.98 23.07 -21.17
CA GLY A 583 -6.75 23.45 -22.37
C GLY A 583 -8.08 24.15 -22.10
N ILE A 584 -8.56 24.21 -20.83
CA ILE A 584 -9.92 24.67 -20.52
C ILE A 584 -10.03 25.70 -19.38
N HIS A 585 -8.97 25.95 -18.63
CA HIS A 585 -9.05 26.71 -17.35
C HIS A 585 -9.31 28.23 -17.52
N GLY A 586 -9.08 28.80 -18.70
CA GLY A 586 -9.42 30.19 -18.98
C GLY A 586 -8.75 31.21 -18.01
N ASN A 587 -7.48 31.04 -17.68
CA ASN A 587 -6.68 31.87 -16.77
C ASN A 587 -6.99 31.69 -15.25
N VAL A 588 -7.58 30.60 -14.84
CA VAL A 588 -7.75 30.28 -13.43
C VAL A 588 -6.42 29.94 -12.77
N TYR A 589 -5.57 29.18 -13.47
CA TYR A 589 -4.27 28.74 -12.94
C TYR A 589 -3.12 29.46 -13.61
N ASP A 590 -2.06 29.70 -12.81
CA ASP A 590 -0.84 30.42 -13.19
C ASP A 590 0.34 29.46 -13.44
N ALA A 591 0.26 28.22 -12.96
CA ALA A 591 1.25 27.15 -13.19
C ALA A 591 0.64 25.77 -13.03
N PHE A 592 1.25 24.78 -13.68
CA PHE A 592 0.86 23.37 -13.60
C PHE A 592 2.02 22.44 -13.30
N ILE A 593 1.72 21.33 -12.58
CA ILE A 593 2.61 20.18 -12.42
C ILE A 593 1.82 18.91 -12.72
N ALA A 594 2.22 18.15 -13.75
CA ALA A 594 1.66 16.85 -14.10
C ALA A 594 2.69 15.75 -13.83
N HIS A 595 2.38 14.85 -12.89
CA HIS A 595 3.20 13.70 -12.58
C HIS A 595 2.56 12.43 -13.14
N ALA A 596 3.31 11.65 -13.94
CA ALA A 596 2.84 10.38 -14.52
C ALA A 596 1.43 10.49 -15.12
N GLY A 597 1.15 11.60 -15.83
CA GLY A 597 -0.18 11.94 -16.34
C GLY A 597 -0.50 11.31 -17.67
N ILE A 598 -1.77 10.95 -17.88
CA ILE A 598 -2.27 10.43 -19.14
C ILE A 598 -2.50 11.60 -20.11
N PHE A 599 -1.74 11.64 -21.19
CA PHE A 599 -1.82 12.71 -22.20
C PHE A 599 -2.62 12.31 -23.43
N ASN A 600 -2.38 11.09 -23.93
CA ASN A 600 -3.06 10.52 -25.08
C ASN A 600 -3.80 9.24 -24.67
N GLN A 601 -5.12 9.31 -24.59
CA GLN A 601 -5.98 8.22 -24.13
C GLN A 601 -5.96 7.01 -25.08
N GLU A 602 -5.84 7.22 -26.40
CA GLU A 602 -5.76 6.12 -27.37
C GLU A 602 -4.46 5.32 -27.15
N HIS A 603 -3.34 6.02 -26.98
CA HIS A 603 -2.05 5.39 -26.72
C HIS A 603 -2.02 4.72 -25.34
N MET A 604 -2.58 5.37 -24.32
CA MET A 604 -2.70 4.82 -22.97
C MET A 604 -3.42 3.47 -22.98
N TYR A 605 -4.57 3.37 -23.64
CA TYR A 605 -5.32 2.12 -23.74
C TYR A 605 -4.46 0.97 -24.30
N MET A 606 -3.61 1.26 -25.30
CA MET A 606 -2.80 0.25 -25.98
C MET A 606 -1.50 -0.13 -25.24
N THR A 607 -1.10 0.61 -24.21
CA THR A 607 0.23 0.47 -23.61
C THR A 607 0.25 0.32 -22.09
N THR A 608 -0.85 0.57 -21.39
CA THR A 608 -0.95 0.33 -19.94
C THR A 608 -0.88 -1.16 -19.61
N GLU A 609 -0.35 -1.48 -18.45
CA GLU A 609 -0.37 -2.85 -17.93
C GLU A 609 -1.74 -3.28 -17.37
N GLU A 610 -2.60 -2.33 -16.99
CA GLU A 610 -3.96 -2.56 -16.46
C GLU A 610 -5.03 -2.35 -17.54
N MET A 611 -5.11 -3.21 -18.53
CA MET A 611 -5.97 -3.01 -19.71
C MET A 611 -7.47 -3.03 -19.38
N TRP A 612 -7.92 -3.77 -18.37
CA TRP A 612 -9.31 -3.81 -17.90
C TRP A 612 -9.82 -2.43 -17.47
N PHE A 613 -8.97 -1.63 -16.84
CA PHE A 613 -9.32 -0.32 -16.31
C PHE A 613 -9.78 0.66 -17.42
N PRO A 614 -8.97 0.98 -18.46
CA PRO A 614 -9.43 1.83 -19.54
C PRO A 614 -10.51 1.15 -20.40
N GLN A 615 -10.58 -0.18 -20.47
CA GLN A 615 -11.68 -0.87 -21.16
C GLN A 615 -13.03 -0.52 -20.52
N TRP A 616 -13.11 -0.49 -19.19
CA TRP A 616 -14.34 -0.10 -18.50
C TRP A 616 -14.56 1.41 -18.53
N ASP A 617 -13.60 2.17 -18.04
CA ASP A 617 -13.78 3.61 -17.80
C ASP A 617 -13.83 4.45 -19.08
N ASN A 618 -13.20 4.02 -20.18
CA ASN A 618 -13.34 4.71 -21.45
C ASN A 618 -14.59 4.25 -22.25
N GLY A 619 -15.26 3.20 -21.76
CA GLY A 619 -16.42 2.60 -22.42
C GLY A 619 -16.07 1.70 -23.60
N GLY A 620 -14.80 1.24 -23.68
CA GLY A 620 -14.31 0.34 -24.72
C GLY A 620 -12.99 0.79 -25.36
N ALA A 621 -12.55 0.01 -26.33
CA ALA A 621 -11.33 0.27 -27.10
C ALA A 621 -11.46 1.47 -28.05
N PRO A 622 -10.33 2.08 -28.50
CA PRO A 622 -10.35 3.18 -29.46
C PRO A 622 -11.03 2.87 -30.80
N TRP A 623 -11.09 1.60 -31.18
CA TRP A 623 -11.73 1.10 -32.40
C TRP A 623 -13.17 0.62 -32.19
N ASP A 624 -13.72 0.69 -30.98
CA ASP A 624 -15.08 0.28 -30.70
C ASP A 624 -16.10 1.33 -31.19
N ASP A 625 -17.13 0.86 -31.84
CA ASP A 625 -18.19 1.74 -32.41
C ASP A 625 -19.31 1.99 -31.39
N ASN A 626 -18.97 2.66 -30.25
CA ASN A 626 -19.97 3.12 -29.31
C ASN A 626 -19.80 4.61 -28.96
N ALA A 627 -20.85 5.24 -28.47
CA ALA A 627 -20.88 6.69 -28.25
C ALA A 627 -19.96 7.13 -27.13
N THR A 628 -19.82 6.32 -26.05
CA THR A 628 -18.98 6.63 -24.87
C THR A 628 -17.50 6.61 -25.27
N ALA A 629 -17.03 5.54 -25.91
CA ALA A 629 -15.65 5.41 -26.36
C ALA A 629 -15.29 6.55 -27.35
N ARG A 630 -16.13 6.80 -28.36
CA ARG A 630 -15.91 7.91 -29.31
C ARG A 630 -15.78 9.26 -28.61
N ARG A 631 -16.70 9.59 -27.69
CA ARG A 631 -16.65 10.84 -26.93
C ARG A 631 -15.37 10.92 -26.10
N HIS A 632 -15.00 9.84 -25.42
CA HIS A 632 -13.83 9.78 -24.54
C HIS A 632 -12.54 10.06 -25.32
N TYR A 633 -12.28 9.33 -26.39
CA TYR A 633 -11.07 9.50 -27.21
C TYR A 633 -11.04 10.82 -27.98
N ALA A 634 -12.18 11.35 -28.42
CA ALA A 634 -12.28 12.66 -29.06
C ALA A 634 -11.89 13.82 -28.12
N ASN A 635 -12.04 13.64 -26.81
CA ASN A 635 -11.75 14.63 -25.78
C ASN A 635 -10.43 14.38 -25.02
N SER A 636 -9.54 13.57 -25.57
CA SER A 636 -8.22 13.31 -24.97
C SER A 636 -7.38 14.61 -24.88
N PRO A 637 -6.59 14.83 -23.80
CA PRO A 637 -5.86 16.08 -23.56
C PRO A 637 -5.00 16.55 -24.74
N HIS A 638 -4.35 15.64 -25.47
CA HIS A 638 -3.51 15.98 -26.62
C HIS A 638 -4.27 16.69 -27.75
N LYS A 639 -5.60 16.58 -27.81
CA LYS A 639 -6.44 17.32 -28.76
C LYS A 639 -6.55 18.81 -28.40
N LEU A 640 -6.20 19.21 -27.16
CA LEU A 640 -6.35 20.57 -26.64
C LEU A 640 -5.03 21.36 -26.61
N ILE A 641 -3.91 20.82 -27.08
CA ILE A 641 -2.58 21.45 -26.99
C ILE A 641 -2.51 22.85 -27.61
N HIS A 642 -3.33 23.12 -28.64
CA HIS A 642 -3.39 24.43 -29.29
C HIS A 642 -3.96 25.55 -28.38
N LYS A 643 -4.52 25.19 -27.22
CA LYS A 643 -5.02 26.12 -26.18
C LYS A 643 -4.07 26.29 -25.01
N TRP A 644 -3.01 25.50 -24.96
CA TRP A 644 -2.07 25.53 -23.84
C TRP A 644 -1.22 26.82 -23.89
N HIS A 645 -1.12 27.50 -22.75
CA HIS A 645 -0.33 28.73 -22.63
C HIS A 645 0.28 28.90 -21.23
N THR A 646 -0.17 28.13 -20.23
CA THR A 646 0.27 28.23 -18.84
C THR A 646 1.51 27.35 -18.59
N PRO A 647 2.50 27.80 -17.83
CA PRO A 647 3.71 27.05 -17.53
C PRO A 647 3.44 25.65 -16.97
N LEU A 648 4.17 24.63 -17.45
CA LEU A 648 3.94 23.21 -17.13
C LEU A 648 5.24 22.48 -16.77
N LEU A 649 5.31 21.91 -15.56
CA LEU A 649 6.32 20.91 -15.20
C LEU A 649 5.74 19.52 -15.42
N VAL A 650 6.44 18.68 -16.19
CA VAL A 650 6.11 17.28 -16.42
C VAL A 650 7.09 16.41 -15.66
N ILE A 651 6.60 15.48 -14.84
CA ILE A 651 7.41 14.54 -14.07
C ILE A 651 7.00 13.10 -14.39
N HIS A 652 7.96 12.18 -14.57
CA HIS A 652 7.64 10.78 -14.86
C HIS A 652 8.73 9.81 -14.36
N GLY A 653 8.32 8.59 -13.98
CA GLY A 653 9.22 7.47 -13.75
C GLY A 653 9.48 6.68 -15.03
N GLY A 654 10.73 6.27 -15.26
CA GLY A 654 11.14 5.59 -16.51
C GLY A 654 10.68 4.13 -16.61
N THR A 655 10.34 3.50 -15.48
CA THR A 655 9.80 2.13 -15.42
C THR A 655 8.31 2.09 -15.08
N ASP A 656 7.61 3.19 -15.30
CA ASP A 656 6.16 3.27 -15.13
C ASP A 656 5.44 2.51 -16.27
N PHE A 657 4.83 1.38 -15.95
CA PHE A 657 4.01 0.62 -16.90
C PHE A 657 2.51 0.82 -16.69
N ARG A 658 2.12 1.45 -15.57
CA ARG A 658 0.74 1.88 -15.30
C ARG A 658 0.33 3.01 -16.24
N VAL A 659 1.08 4.11 -16.21
CA VAL A 659 1.00 5.21 -17.17
C VAL A 659 2.37 5.32 -17.84
N PRO A 660 2.58 4.71 -19.01
CA PRO A 660 3.90 4.65 -19.63
C PRO A 660 4.54 6.03 -19.83
N TYR A 661 5.84 6.14 -19.55
CA TYR A 661 6.56 7.42 -19.43
C TYR A 661 6.59 8.25 -20.72
N ASP A 662 6.35 7.65 -21.88
CA ASP A 662 6.20 8.33 -23.16
C ASP A 662 4.97 9.23 -23.21
N GLN A 663 3.96 9.04 -22.35
CA GLN A 663 2.86 9.99 -22.15
C GLN A 663 3.38 11.36 -21.69
N GLY A 664 4.27 11.37 -20.70
CA GLY A 664 4.90 12.60 -20.20
C GLY A 664 5.83 13.23 -21.23
N MET A 665 6.65 12.42 -21.93
CA MET A 665 7.51 12.93 -22.99
C MET A 665 6.70 13.57 -24.14
N ALA A 666 5.59 12.95 -24.55
CA ALA A 666 4.73 13.49 -25.57
C ALA A 666 4.11 14.83 -25.13
N ALA A 667 3.63 14.93 -23.90
CA ALA A 667 3.08 16.18 -23.35
C ALA A 667 4.11 17.31 -23.35
N PHE A 668 5.32 17.02 -22.85
CA PHE A 668 6.42 18.01 -22.82
C PHE A 668 6.82 18.46 -24.23
N ASN A 669 7.01 17.52 -25.16
CA ASN A 669 7.37 17.86 -26.55
C ASN A 669 6.31 18.77 -27.18
N CYS A 670 5.03 18.46 -27.00
CA CYS A 670 3.95 19.29 -27.50
C CYS A 670 3.94 20.68 -26.86
N ALA A 671 4.14 20.78 -25.54
CA ALA A 671 4.23 22.07 -24.86
C ALA A 671 5.38 22.93 -25.41
N GLN A 672 6.55 22.35 -25.62
CA GLN A 672 7.71 23.03 -26.21
C GLN A 672 7.43 23.50 -27.64
N MET A 673 6.83 22.64 -28.49
CA MET A 673 6.47 22.99 -29.87
C MET A 673 5.43 24.12 -29.94
N MET A 674 4.57 24.24 -28.93
CA MET A 674 3.59 25.31 -28.83
C MET A 674 4.14 26.58 -28.15
N GLY A 675 5.41 26.59 -27.74
CA GLY A 675 6.04 27.71 -27.05
C GLY A 675 5.60 27.91 -25.61
N VAL A 676 5.00 26.90 -24.99
CA VAL A 676 4.62 26.92 -23.58
C VAL A 676 5.87 26.75 -22.71
N PRO A 677 6.13 27.64 -21.74
CA PRO A 677 7.22 27.44 -20.78
C PRO A 677 7.05 26.08 -20.07
N SER A 678 8.00 25.18 -20.24
CA SER A 678 7.87 23.84 -19.68
C SER A 678 9.22 23.21 -19.35
N GLU A 679 9.20 22.33 -18.34
CA GLU A 679 10.33 21.50 -17.92
C GLU A 679 9.91 20.04 -17.89
N LEU A 680 10.84 19.12 -18.17
CA LEU A 680 10.64 17.66 -18.10
C LEU A 680 11.62 17.09 -17.08
N LEU A 681 11.11 16.37 -16.09
CA LEU A 681 11.85 15.66 -15.08
C LEU A 681 11.55 14.16 -15.15
N VAL A 682 12.52 13.36 -15.56
CA VAL A 682 12.39 11.89 -15.64
C VAL A 682 13.32 11.24 -14.64
N PHE A 683 12.78 10.27 -13.88
CA PHE A 683 13.53 9.40 -13.00
C PHE A 683 13.66 8.01 -13.65
N PRO A 684 14.80 7.68 -14.30
CA PRO A 684 14.89 6.51 -15.18
C PRO A 684 14.64 5.15 -14.51
N GLU A 685 14.91 5.08 -13.19
CA GLU A 685 14.81 3.84 -12.40
C GLU A 685 13.67 3.87 -11.36
N GLU A 686 12.74 4.80 -11.47
CA GLU A 686 11.54 4.87 -10.64
C GLU A 686 10.34 4.46 -11.48
N ASN A 687 9.32 3.95 -10.79
CA ASN A 687 8.06 3.55 -11.38
C ASN A 687 7.01 4.69 -11.35
N HIS A 688 5.74 4.36 -11.24
CA HIS A 688 4.64 5.31 -11.08
C HIS A 688 4.79 6.18 -9.80
N TRP A 689 5.60 5.74 -8.85
CA TRP A 689 5.93 6.42 -7.60
C TRP A 689 7.43 6.68 -7.50
N ILE A 690 7.81 7.85 -6.99
CA ILE A 690 9.21 8.21 -6.76
C ILE A 690 9.53 7.87 -5.29
N LEU A 691 10.25 6.77 -5.05
CA LEU A 691 10.37 6.17 -3.73
C LEU A 691 11.79 6.17 -3.15
N LYS A 692 12.85 6.14 -3.98
CA LYS A 692 14.23 6.19 -3.49
C LYS A 692 14.47 7.53 -2.78
N PRO A 693 15.05 7.56 -1.58
CA PRO A 693 15.09 8.77 -0.74
C PRO A 693 15.67 10.02 -1.41
N GLN A 694 16.81 9.91 -2.11
CA GLN A 694 17.40 11.04 -2.81
C GLN A 694 16.57 11.50 -4.01
N ASN A 695 15.90 10.56 -4.71
CA ASN A 695 14.98 10.89 -5.79
C ASN A 695 13.73 11.59 -5.25
N ALA A 696 13.16 11.12 -4.14
CA ALA A 696 12.04 11.76 -3.47
C ALA A 696 12.39 13.18 -3.00
N LEU A 697 13.59 13.37 -2.44
CA LEU A 697 14.09 14.69 -2.05
C LEU A 697 14.25 15.61 -3.26
N TYR A 698 14.85 15.12 -4.36
CA TYR A 698 15.00 15.88 -5.59
C TYR A 698 13.65 16.23 -6.22
N TRP A 699 12.69 15.29 -6.19
CA TRP A 699 11.31 15.52 -6.60
C TRP A 699 10.68 16.70 -5.84
N HIS A 700 10.74 16.70 -4.51
CA HIS A 700 10.17 17.77 -3.69
C HIS A 700 10.84 19.13 -3.96
N ARG A 701 12.16 19.15 -4.06
CA ARG A 701 12.91 20.39 -4.36
C ARG A 701 12.53 20.95 -5.73
N SER A 702 12.42 20.10 -6.76
CA SER A 702 12.00 20.49 -8.11
C SER A 702 10.56 20.98 -8.13
N TYR A 703 9.67 20.27 -7.41
CA TYR A 703 8.26 20.63 -7.26
C TYR A 703 8.09 22.04 -6.68
N PHE A 704 8.72 22.32 -5.54
CA PHE A 704 8.61 23.64 -4.92
C PHE A 704 9.38 24.73 -5.69
N SER A 705 10.53 24.43 -6.25
CA SER A 705 11.27 25.38 -7.10
C SER A 705 10.45 25.84 -8.29
N TRP A 706 9.70 24.92 -8.92
CA TRP A 706 8.78 25.26 -10.02
C TRP A 706 7.63 26.14 -9.56
N LEU A 707 6.95 25.76 -8.47
CA LEU A 707 5.84 26.54 -7.94
C LEU A 707 6.27 27.93 -7.43
N ASP A 708 7.41 28.01 -6.73
CA ASP A 708 7.96 29.28 -6.24
C ASP A 708 8.25 30.23 -7.40
N LYS A 709 8.84 29.73 -8.48
CA LYS A 709 9.17 30.52 -9.69
C LYS A 709 7.94 31.18 -10.32
N TRP A 710 6.79 30.52 -10.30
CA TRP A 710 5.61 30.99 -11.02
C TRP A 710 4.54 31.59 -10.11
N LEU A 711 4.46 31.18 -8.85
CA LEU A 711 3.39 31.56 -7.93
C LEU A 711 3.84 32.54 -6.86
N LYS A 712 5.11 32.54 -6.49
CA LYS A 712 5.70 33.57 -5.58
C LYS A 712 6.39 34.64 -6.41
N ASP A 713 6.18 35.90 -6.04
CA ASP A 713 6.78 37.05 -6.72
C ASP A 713 8.20 37.30 -6.24
#